data_35d17a9184b3ef8a2b9d31bbd10b4ec5
#
_entry.id   35d17a9184b3ef8a2b9d31bbd10b4ec5
#
_cell.length_a   1.000
_cell.length_b   1.000
_cell.length_c   1.000
_cell.angle_alpha   90.00
_cell.angle_beta   90.00
_cell.angle_gamma   90.00
#
_symmetry.space_group_name_H-M   'P 1'
#
loop_
_entity.id
_entity.type
_entity.pdbx_description
1 polymer ?
#
loop_
_entity_poly.entity_id
_entity_poly.type
_entity_poly.pdbx_seq_one_letter_code
_entity_poly.pdbx_strand_id
1 'polypeptide(L)'
;MKMLDFKVKRFVGIIFHLILAQICLAQTGIANQNFGKDTLQLREVVVRATRPLAKLNSEGFVTEVKGTVLEKLGFAKDVMGMLPGVLNNNGSIEVFGKGKPVFYINGHIVRNNIEVEQLKANQIDKITVITNPGSRYASTVGSIIKITTIKKVGDGFSFDNIATIGYRNYLYGKDNLDLNYRIDNLDVFGTFGFEKGKDTNSSKNVQNSWLSSHHQQNTTMKSTQHSNLIDGKWGFDFSSSPKLSFGAFYQVSYAPTKTNSSIMSSLYSDDVIESETSAYKDIKLRDLEHLLDGYCHGVWGKWNLEMTFDLMWKKTRENQNVIEQTGINQDFGIKDVGHARLMATELYASHPFLKGNFSFGVDFTNSSREENSESENSIMAGENNKIQELNMAYYVETMQHLGNVTFRIGGRYEHVNSEYFIGGRKNHEQSHVYDKFFPTASLSLPIGKTMVQLSYSKQCYRPLYSQLSNTIHYVNKYLYQSGNPYLQPSYSDNISLNLRYRWLALTANYKKVQNQIITSYTYYDDAKTIALLKKENSRNSLSNLQIMASFMPGFLWKCYYPVLACGVVSQFYKIDYRGNIKHVDNPLVVVKFNNIFKFHNNYMATVNYSWRSAGNSENIKMGSVGQINLSLAKDLSKKWNVKLSANDIFNTARKNTFTIFSGMNDVYIEKAASVRAVECIVRYKFNTVKTKYKGKGAGKKEMDRL
;
A
#
# COMPACT_ATOMS: atom_id res chain seq x y z
N MET A 1 11.51 -27.66 15.34
CA MET A 1 10.26 -26.90 15.23
C MET A 1 9.50 -26.78 16.57
N LYS A 2 9.23 -27.84 17.34
CA LYS A 2 8.56 -27.76 18.67
C LYS A 2 9.30 -26.90 19.72
N MET A 3 10.63 -26.90 19.72
CA MET A 3 11.46 -26.18 20.71
C MET A 3 11.46 -24.64 20.47
N LEU A 4 11.26 -24.21 19.25
CA LEU A 4 11.20 -22.79 18.87
C LEU A 4 9.83 -22.19 19.17
N ASP A 5 8.75 -22.96 18.96
CA ASP A 5 7.37 -22.59 19.33
C ASP A 5 7.25 -22.39 20.86
N PHE A 6 7.98 -23.19 21.63
CA PHE A 6 8.06 -23.07 23.07
C PHE A 6 8.82 -21.80 23.53
N LYS A 7 9.92 -21.42 22.84
CA LYS A 7 10.70 -20.21 23.16
C LYS A 7 9.92 -18.92 22.84
N VAL A 8 9.21 -18.89 21.70
CA VAL A 8 8.36 -17.73 21.35
C VAL A 8 7.15 -17.62 22.28
N LYS A 9 6.51 -18.73 22.63
CA LYS A 9 5.41 -18.76 23.61
C LYS A 9 5.87 -18.30 24.99
N ARG A 10 7.07 -18.71 25.43
CA ARG A 10 7.67 -18.23 26.70
C ARG A 10 7.99 -16.74 26.65
N PHE A 11 8.55 -16.23 25.56
CA PHE A 11 8.87 -14.80 25.44
C PHE A 11 7.60 -13.94 25.39
N VAL A 12 6.58 -14.36 24.66
CA VAL A 12 5.25 -13.73 24.64
C VAL A 12 4.59 -13.82 26.02
N GLY A 13 4.70 -14.96 26.70
CA GLY A 13 4.24 -15.13 28.08
C GLY A 13 4.91 -14.18 29.05
N ILE A 14 6.23 -13.98 28.94
CA ILE A 14 6.99 -13.06 29.81
C ILE A 14 6.55 -11.60 29.55
N ILE A 15 6.36 -11.18 28.30
CA ILE A 15 5.85 -9.86 27.97
C ILE A 15 4.43 -9.66 28.55
N PHE A 16 3.57 -10.67 28.39
CA PHE A 16 2.19 -10.62 28.92
C PHE A 16 2.16 -10.54 30.45
N HIS A 17 3.01 -11.30 31.15
CA HIS A 17 3.14 -11.25 32.60
C HIS A 17 3.75 -9.93 33.10
N LEU A 18 4.72 -9.35 32.38
CA LEU A 18 5.27 -8.05 32.67
C LEU A 18 4.22 -6.93 32.52
N ILE A 19 3.36 -7.01 31.48
CA ILE A 19 2.25 -6.09 31.28
C ILE A 19 1.22 -6.23 32.41
N LEU A 20 0.83 -7.47 32.78
CA LEU A 20 -0.10 -7.75 33.88
C LEU A 20 0.46 -7.34 35.24
N ALA A 21 1.73 -7.62 35.52
CA ALA A 21 2.38 -7.22 36.78
C ALA A 21 2.45 -5.70 36.93
N GLN A 22 2.68 -4.96 35.84
CA GLN A 22 2.65 -3.48 35.86
C GLN A 22 1.23 -2.94 36.04
N ILE A 23 0.20 -3.62 35.56
CA ILE A 23 -1.20 -3.26 35.77
C ILE A 23 -1.56 -3.46 37.24
N CYS A 24 -1.13 -4.56 37.86
CA CYS A 24 -1.34 -4.82 39.29
C CYS A 24 -0.60 -3.83 40.20
N LEU A 25 0.67 -3.48 39.84
CA LEU A 25 1.46 -2.50 40.60
C LEU A 25 0.91 -1.07 40.48
N ALA A 26 0.23 -0.74 39.40
CA ALA A 26 -0.43 0.56 39.23
C ALA A 26 -1.69 0.71 40.12
N GLN A 27 -2.29 -0.40 40.59
CA GLN A 27 -3.43 -0.38 41.50
C GLN A 27 -3.04 -0.31 42.99
N THR A 28 -1.81 -0.72 43.35
CA THR A 28 -1.34 -0.71 44.75
C THR A 28 -0.68 0.61 45.17
N GLY A 29 -0.52 1.58 44.29
CA GLY A 29 0.11 2.88 44.54
C GLY A 29 -0.80 3.96 45.18
N ILE A 30 -2.03 3.61 45.64
CA ILE A 30 -2.94 4.55 46.30
C ILE A 30 -3.13 4.15 47.76
N ALA A 31 -2.10 4.28 48.56
CA ALA A 31 -2.24 4.37 50.01
C ALA A 31 -0.95 4.89 50.64
N ASN A 32 -0.80 6.20 50.72
CA ASN A 32 -0.16 6.91 51.81
C ASN A 32 -0.33 8.42 51.59
N GLN A 33 -1.40 8.97 52.15
CA GLN A 33 -1.52 10.42 52.36
C GLN A 33 -1.22 10.71 53.82
N ASN A 34 -0.06 11.32 54.04
CA ASN A 34 0.20 12.03 55.27
C ASN A 34 -0.55 13.37 55.25
N PHE A 35 -1.43 13.55 56.22
CA PHE A 35 -2.08 14.82 56.53
C PHE A 35 -1.08 15.81 57.14
N GLY A 36 -0.94 16.98 56.51
CA GLY A 36 -0.14 18.08 57.01
C GLY A 36 -0.46 19.43 56.34
N LYS A 37 -1.33 20.18 56.98
CA LYS A 37 -1.53 21.65 57.00
C LYS A 37 -1.78 22.43 55.68
N ASP A 38 -3.01 22.89 55.60
CA ASP A 38 -3.59 24.13 55.04
C ASP A 38 -2.69 25.12 54.31
N THR A 39 -2.86 25.20 53.04
CA THR A 39 -3.10 26.43 52.27
C THR A 39 -3.94 26.05 51.05
N LEU A 40 -5.16 26.59 50.95
CA LEU A 40 -6.05 26.46 49.78
C LEU A 40 -5.43 27.23 48.62
N GLN A 41 -4.53 26.59 47.88
CA GLN A 41 -4.26 26.95 46.47
C GLN A 41 -5.39 26.34 45.67
N LEU A 42 -6.26 27.19 45.14
CA LEU A 42 -7.23 26.86 44.10
C LEU A 42 -6.44 26.25 42.94
N ARG A 43 -6.47 24.93 42.81
CA ARG A 43 -5.95 24.25 41.62
C ARG A 43 -6.77 24.77 40.46
N GLU A 44 -6.07 25.43 39.55
CA GLU A 44 -6.59 25.75 38.22
C GLU A 44 -7.24 24.50 37.63
N VAL A 45 -8.58 24.50 37.56
CA VAL A 45 -9.33 23.43 36.92
C VAL A 45 -9.18 23.67 35.43
N VAL A 46 -8.08 23.16 34.84
CA VAL A 46 -7.91 23.09 33.41
C VAL A 46 -8.94 22.06 32.92
N VAL A 47 -10.11 22.55 32.54
CA VAL A 47 -11.10 21.79 31.79
C VAL A 47 -10.48 21.52 30.41
N ARG A 48 -9.68 20.48 30.30
CA ARG A 48 -9.27 19.95 29.01
C ARG A 48 -10.51 19.28 28.41
N ALA A 49 -11.29 20.06 27.64
CA ALA A 49 -12.28 19.49 26.77
C ALA A 49 -11.54 18.46 25.87
N THR A 50 -11.94 17.20 25.95
CA THR A 50 -11.39 16.13 25.10
C THR A 50 -11.81 16.44 23.68
N ARG A 51 -10.94 17.12 22.93
CA ARG A 51 -11.17 17.39 21.51
C ARG A 51 -11.25 16.05 20.78
N PRO A 52 -12.24 15.85 19.89
CA PRO A 52 -12.29 14.63 19.10
C PRO A 52 -11.02 14.54 18.26
N LEU A 53 -10.34 13.40 18.32
CA LEU A 53 -9.06 13.16 17.63
C LEU A 53 -9.16 13.30 16.11
N ALA A 54 -10.29 12.92 15.52
CA ALA A 54 -10.54 13.06 14.11
C ALA A 54 -11.72 14.03 13.86
N LYS A 55 -11.57 14.88 12.86
CA LYS A 55 -12.60 15.77 12.34
C LYS A 55 -12.82 15.45 10.87
N LEU A 56 -14.01 15.67 10.34
CA LEU A 56 -14.30 15.64 8.93
C LEU A 56 -14.37 17.09 8.42
N ASN A 57 -13.62 17.41 7.38
CA ASN A 57 -13.69 18.68 6.68
C ASN A 57 -13.93 18.46 5.18
N SER A 58 -13.88 19.51 4.38
CA SER A 58 -14.08 19.44 2.93
C SER A 58 -13.02 18.62 2.17
N GLU A 59 -11.83 18.44 2.74
CA GLU A 59 -10.79 17.57 2.14
C GLU A 59 -10.98 16.10 2.50
N GLY A 60 -11.39 15.79 3.76
CA GLY A 60 -11.52 14.43 4.27
C GLY A 60 -11.43 14.36 5.79
N PHE A 61 -11.05 13.19 6.31
CA PHE A 61 -10.85 12.97 7.75
C PHE A 61 -9.50 13.51 8.19
N VAL A 62 -9.50 14.55 9.03
CA VAL A 62 -8.31 15.14 9.64
C VAL A 62 -8.16 14.63 11.06
N THR A 63 -7.04 13.96 11.35
CA THR A 63 -6.70 13.46 12.67
C THR A 63 -5.53 14.26 13.22
N GLU A 64 -5.76 14.95 14.34
CA GLU A 64 -4.72 15.66 15.08
C GLU A 64 -3.84 14.64 15.81
N VAL A 65 -2.52 14.72 15.64
CA VAL A 65 -1.56 13.83 16.29
C VAL A 65 -0.83 14.54 17.43
N LYS A 66 -0.34 15.77 17.14
CA LYS A 66 0.34 16.61 18.12
C LYS A 66 -0.55 16.89 19.33
N GLY A 67 0.00 16.72 20.54
CA GLY A 67 -0.71 16.94 21.80
C GLY A 67 -1.75 15.86 22.16
N THR A 68 -1.83 14.77 21.38
CA THR A 68 -2.75 13.64 21.62
C THR A 68 -1.99 12.39 22.06
N VAL A 69 -2.72 11.32 22.40
CA VAL A 69 -2.12 10.01 22.68
C VAL A 69 -1.37 9.44 21.46
N LEU A 70 -1.81 9.77 20.26
CA LEU A 70 -1.22 9.28 19.01
C LEU A 70 0.23 9.76 18.83
N GLU A 71 0.59 10.93 19.38
CA GLU A 71 1.95 11.46 19.35
C GLU A 71 2.98 10.52 19.99
N LYS A 72 2.53 9.68 20.92
CA LYS A 72 3.38 8.75 21.68
C LYS A 72 3.45 7.34 21.07
N LEU A 73 2.65 7.04 20.04
CA LEU A 73 2.79 5.82 19.26
C LEU A 73 4.09 5.87 18.47
N GLY A 74 4.94 4.88 18.57
CA GLY A 74 6.29 4.87 17.99
C GLY A 74 6.42 5.54 16.61
N PHE A 75 5.74 5.03 15.58
CA PHE A 75 5.91 5.45 14.18
C PHE A 75 4.60 5.85 13.50
N ALA A 76 4.70 6.54 12.36
CA ALA A 76 3.54 6.96 11.55
C ALA A 76 2.64 5.78 11.18
N LYS A 77 3.22 4.61 10.85
CA LYS A 77 2.46 3.39 10.53
C LYS A 77 1.55 2.93 11.68
N ASP A 78 1.98 3.14 12.92
CA ASP A 78 1.18 2.80 14.11
C ASP A 78 0.00 3.78 14.25
N VAL A 79 0.25 5.07 14.01
CA VAL A 79 -0.79 6.10 13.99
C VAL A 79 -1.81 5.84 12.89
N MET A 80 -1.36 5.45 11.69
CA MET A 80 -2.25 5.17 10.56
C MET A 80 -3.26 4.06 10.86
N GLY A 81 -2.87 3.04 11.63
CA GLY A 81 -3.77 1.99 12.08
C GLY A 81 -4.94 2.50 12.93
N MET A 82 -4.81 3.70 13.53
CA MET A 82 -5.82 4.33 14.39
C MET A 82 -6.73 5.31 13.64
N LEU A 83 -6.47 5.57 12.35
CA LEU A 83 -7.25 6.53 11.56
C LEU A 83 -8.60 5.95 11.12
N PRO A 84 -9.66 6.79 11.01
CA PRO A 84 -10.93 6.37 10.45
C PRO A 84 -10.77 5.89 9.02
N GLY A 85 -11.37 4.73 8.69
CA GLY A 85 -11.38 4.18 7.33
C GLY A 85 -10.01 3.69 6.83
N VAL A 86 -8.97 3.63 7.66
CA VAL A 86 -7.65 3.12 7.28
C VAL A 86 -7.43 1.72 7.80
N LEU A 87 -6.98 0.83 6.95
CA LEU A 87 -6.57 -0.54 7.26
C LEU A 87 -5.04 -0.63 7.27
N ASN A 88 -4.48 -1.23 8.33
CA ASN A 88 -3.06 -1.55 8.40
C ASN A 88 -2.90 -3.07 8.53
N ASN A 89 -2.50 -3.72 7.46
CA ASN A 89 -2.29 -5.16 7.38
C ASN A 89 -0.79 -5.43 7.33
N ASN A 90 -0.15 -5.60 8.49
CA ASN A 90 1.30 -5.87 8.63
C ASN A 90 2.20 -4.85 7.89
N GLY A 91 1.87 -3.56 8.00
CA GLY A 91 2.59 -2.47 7.35
C GLY A 91 2.04 -2.07 5.97
N SER A 92 1.22 -2.89 5.33
CA SER A 92 0.46 -2.47 4.14
C SER A 92 -0.72 -1.60 4.57
N ILE A 93 -0.65 -0.33 4.23
CA ILE A 93 -1.70 0.66 4.53
C ILE A 93 -2.68 0.73 3.36
N GLU A 94 -3.97 0.60 3.67
CA GLU A 94 -5.05 0.72 2.70
C GLU A 94 -6.15 1.63 3.24
N VAL A 95 -6.81 2.36 2.37
CA VAL A 95 -8.05 3.08 2.68
C VAL A 95 -9.22 2.20 2.27
N PHE A 96 -10.11 1.94 3.23
CA PHE A 96 -11.23 1.03 3.05
C PHE A 96 -12.07 1.39 1.82
N GLY A 97 -12.20 0.42 0.91
CA GLY A 97 -12.92 0.58 -0.35
C GLY A 97 -12.21 1.39 -1.43
N LYS A 98 -11.03 1.94 -1.15
CA LYS A 98 -10.24 2.77 -2.09
C LYS A 98 -8.86 2.18 -2.43
N GLY A 99 -8.46 1.10 -1.75
CA GLY A 99 -7.17 0.43 -1.96
C GLY A 99 -5.99 1.20 -1.37
N LYS A 100 -4.79 1.00 -1.95
CA LYS A 100 -3.55 1.64 -1.49
C LYS A 100 -3.58 3.15 -1.75
N PRO A 101 -3.40 3.99 -0.71
CA PRO A 101 -3.35 5.44 -0.87
C PRO A 101 -2.02 5.91 -1.47
N VAL A 102 -2.04 7.09 -2.06
CA VAL A 102 -0.82 7.86 -2.31
C VAL A 102 -0.49 8.67 -1.06
N PHE A 103 0.76 8.60 -0.60
CA PHE A 103 1.21 9.32 0.58
C PHE A 103 1.85 10.66 0.20
N TYR A 104 1.54 11.69 0.98
CA TYR A 104 2.20 12.99 0.92
C TYR A 104 2.70 13.37 2.32
N ILE A 105 3.95 13.81 2.44
CA ILE A 105 4.54 14.38 3.67
C ILE A 105 4.87 15.84 3.39
N ASN A 106 4.25 16.77 4.12
CA ASN A 106 4.41 18.23 3.94
C ASN A 106 4.19 18.70 2.50
N GLY A 107 3.36 17.99 1.74
CA GLY A 107 3.03 18.31 0.36
C GLY A 107 3.88 17.61 -0.69
N HIS A 108 5.02 17.00 -0.36
CA HIS A 108 5.78 16.18 -1.30
C HIS A 108 5.24 14.73 -1.33
N ILE A 109 5.28 14.12 -2.51
CA ILE A 109 4.86 12.73 -2.69
C ILE A 109 5.92 11.79 -2.10
N VAL A 110 5.46 10.75 -1.41
CA VAL A 110 6.32 9.68 -0.90
C VAL A 110 6.59 8.69 -2.03
N ARG A 111 7.84 8.53 -2.39
CA ARG A 111 8.27 7.60 -3.45
C ARG A 111 8.48 6.19 -2.92
N ASN A 112 9.07 6.11 -1.72
CA ASN A 112 9.38 4.86 -1.05
C ASN A 112 8.68 4.82 0.32
N ASN A 113 8.07 3.69 0.67
CA ASN A 113 7.42 3.49 1.98
C ASN A 113 8.37 3.70 3.17
N ILE A 114 9.68 3.61 2.96
CA ILE A 114 10.71 3.87 3.97
C ILE A 114 10.50 5.25 4.61
N GLU A 115 10.18 6.29 3.83
CA GLU A 115 9.94 7.65 4.37
C GLU A 115 8.79 7.70 5.38
N VAL A 116 7.73 6.90 5.13
CA VAL A 116 6.58 6.79 6.04
C VAL A 116 6.93 5.92 7.26
N GLU A 117 7.69 4.83 7.04
CA GLU A 117 8.11 3.93 8.11
C GLU A 117 9.06 4.61 9.10
N GLN A 118 9.91 5.51 8.62
CA GLN A 118 10.83 6.29 9.45
C GLN A 118 10.15 7.41 10.21
N LEU A 119 9.02 7.91 9.75
CA LEU A 119 8.37 9.05 10.37
C LEU A 119 7.83 8.70 11.76
N LYS A 120 8.31 9.41 12.78
CA LYS A 120 7.85 9.24 14.16
C LYS A 120 6.50 9.92 14.39
N ALA A 121 5.66 9.31 15.21
CA ALA A 121 4.38 9.87 15.62
C ALA A 121 4.52 11.27 16.24
N ASN A 122 5.54 11.51 17.09
CA ASN A 122 5.79 12.81 17.74
C ASN A 122 6.37 13.90 16.81
N GLN A 123 6.62 13.57 15.55
CA GLN A 123 6.98 14.54 14.51
C GLN A 123 5.77 14.95 13.67
N ILE A 124 4.63 14.27 13.83
CA ILE A 124 3.42 14.51 13.07
C ILE A 124 2.56 15.54 13.81
N ASP A 125 2.14 16.57 13.07
CA ASP A 125 1.15 17.53 13.55
C ASP A 125 -0.25 16.96 13.34
N LYS A 126 -0.58 16.58 12.10
CA LYS A 126 -1.86 16.00 11.70
C LYS A 126 -1.74 15.08 10.50
N ILE A 127 -2.72 14.21 10.34
CA ILE A 127 -2.88 13.34 9.16
C ILE A 127 -4.27 13.56 8.56
N THR A 128 -4.34 13.77 7.24
CA THR A 128 -5.59 13.92 6.50
C THR A 128 -5.76 12.72 5.55
N VAL A 129 -6.87 12.00 5.71
CA VAL A 129 -7.28 10.89 4.83
C VAL A 129 -8.32 11.41 3.84
N ILE A 130 -7.95 11.45 2.55
CA ILE A 130 -8.79 11.93 1.45
C ILE A 130 -9.31 10.71 0.70
N THR A 131 -10.61 10.46 0.78
CA THR A 131 -11.27 9.32 0.13
C THR A 131 -11.80 9.66 -1.26
N ASN A 132 -11.80 10.93 -1.62
CA ASN A 132 -12.18 11.43 -2.95
C ASN A 132 -11.20 12.52 -3.38
N PRO A 133 -10.04 12.15 -3.99
CA PRO A 133 -9.11 13.12 -4.56
C PRO A 133 -9.78 13.99 -5.63
N GLY A 134 -9.41 15.28 -5.69
CA GLY A 134 -9.90 16.20 -6.70
C GLY A 134 -9.27 15.96 -8.08
N SER A 135 -9.68 16.75 -9.07
CA SER A 135 -9.27 16.61 -10.48
C SER A 135 -7.79 16.85 -10.74
N ARG A 136 -7.09 17.52 -9.82
CA ARG A 136 -5.63 17.69 -9.86
C ARG A 136 -4.89 16.35 -9.90
N TYR A 137 -5.41 15.35 -9.18
CA TYR A 137 -4.76 14.05 -9.08
C TYR A 137 -5.13 13.17 -10.27
N ALA A 138 -4.21 12.32 -10.70
CA ALA A 138 -4.45 11.37 -11.79
C ALA A 138 -5.72 10.55 -11.54
N SER A 139 -6.47 10.23 -12.59
CA SER A 139 -7.71 9.46 -12.53
C SER A 139 -7.56 8.08 -11.88
N THR A 140 -6.31 7.58 -11.81
CA THR A 140 -5.93 6.29 -11.18
C THR A 140 -5.75 6.38 -9.66
N VAL A 141 -5.81 7.58 -9.05
CA VAL A 141 -5.65 7.78 -7.59
C VAL A 141 -6.96 7.57 -6.88
N GLY A 142 -7.09 6.46 -6.13
CA GLY A 142 -8.30 6.12 -5.36
C GLY A 142 -8.43 6.88 -4.04
N SER A 143 -7.30 7.17 -3.38
CA SER A 143 -7.24 7.85 -2.07
C SER A 143 -5.86 8.43 -1.80
N ILE A 144 -5.81 9.38 -0.86
CA ILE A 144 -4.58 10.06 -0.47
C ILE A 144 -4.49 10.12 1.06
N ILE A 145 -3.29 9.96 1.60
CA ILE A 145 -2.97 10.25 2.99
C ILE A 145 -1.93 11.37 3.02
N LYS A 146 -2.35 12.56 3.49
CA LYS A 146 -1.46 13.71 3.70
C LYS A 146 -0.98 13.74 5.15
N ILE A 147 0.31 13.72 5.37
CA ILE A 147 0.95 13.85 6.67
C ILE A 147 1.57 15.23 6.77
N THR A 148 1.12 16.04 7.72
CA THR A 148 1.73 17.30 8.06
C THR A 148 2.64 17.09 9.28
N THR A 149 3.91 17.46 9.17
CA THR A 149 4.85 17.33 10.29
C THR A 149 4.96 18.64 11.05
N ILE A 150 5.37 18.55 12.32
CA ILE A 150 5.68 19.70 13.16
C ILE A 150 6.90 20.41 12.55
N LYS A 151 6.75 21.69 12.20
CA LYS A 151 7.85 22.49 11.71
C LYS A 151 8.84 22.75 12.86
N LYS A 152 10.04 22.22 12.77
CA LYS A 152 11.15 22.62 13.65
C LYS A 152 12.01 23.61 12.90
N VAL A 153 12.20 24.77 13.52
CA VAL A 153 13.09 25.84 13.02
C VAL A 153 14.46 25.63 13.65
N GLY A 154 15.51 25.68 12.83
CA GLY A 154 16.90 25.65 13.27
C GLY A 154 17.81 25.32 12.11
N ASP A 155 18.97 25.96 12.10
CA ASP A 155 20.07 25.67 11.17
C ASP A 155 21.03 24.64 11.77
N GLY A 156 21.90 24.09 10.93
CA GLY A 156 22.93 23.14 11.32
C GLY A 156 22.66 21.71 10.88
N PHE A 157 23.50 20.82 11.37
CA PHE A 157 23.47 19.40 11.04
C PHE A 157 22.50 18.63 11.94
N SER A 158 21.79 17.69 11.34
CA SER A 158 20.93 16.74 12.06
C SER A 158 20.99 15.37 11.41
N PHE A 159 20.79 14.32 12.20
CA PHE A 159 20.59 12.98 11.68
C PHE A 159 19.61 12.17 12.52
N ASP A 160 19.02 11.16 11.89
CA ASP A 160 18.05 10.24 12.47
C ASP A 160 18.36 8.84 11.94
N ASN A 161 18.69 7.91 12.83
CA ASN A 161 18.99 6.53 12.46
C ASN A 161 17.98 5.59 13.11
N ILE A 162 17.47 4.63 12.33
CA ILE A 162 16.52 3.60 12.77
C ILE A 162 17.08 2.24 12.37
N ALA A 163 17.52 1.47 13.36
CA ALA A 163 17.93 0.09 13.20
C ALA A 163 16.81 -0.86 13.65
N THR A 164 16.49 -1.86 12.85
CA THR A 164 15.54 -2.93 13.17
C THR A 164 16.23 -4.27 13.04
N ILE A 165 16.13 -5.09 14.06
CA ILE A 165 16.51 -6.50 14.04
C ILE A 165 15.26 -7.30 14.33
N GLY A 166 14.93 -8.25 13.48
CA GLY A 166 13.75 -9.09 13.61
C GLY A 166 14.04 -10.56 13.34
N TYR A 167 13.16 -11.40 13.87
CA TYR A 167 13.17 -12.83 13.62
C TYR A 167 11.79 -13.28 13.12
N ARG A 168 11.77 -13.87 11.90
CA ARG A 168 10.60 -14.43 11.25
C ARG A 168 11.02 -15.69 10.50
N ASN A 169 11.11 -16.84 11.18
CA ASN A 169 11.80 -18.05 10.78
C ASN A 169 13.32 -17.88 10.63
N TYR A 170 13.79 -16.74 10.16
CA TYR A 170 15.19 -16.35 10.02
C TYR A 170 15.40 -14.94 10.58
N LEU A 171 16.64 -14.66 10.92
CA LEU A 171 17.06 -13.30 11.30
C LEU A 171 17.01 -12.39 10.06
N TYR A 172 16.47 -11.20 10.24
CA TYR A 172 16.53 -10.12 9.24
C TYR A 172 16.87 -8.80 9.90
N GLY A 173 17.39 -7.88 9.11
CA GLY A 173 17.77 -6.56 9.59
C GLY A 173 17.43 -5.48 8.58
N LYS A 174 17.12 -4.29 9.11
CA LYS A 174 16.96 -3.04 8.37
C LYS A 174 17.72 -1.95 9.08
N ASP A 175 18.35 -1.08 8.33
CA ASP A 175 18.94 0.16 8.84
C ASP A 175 18.58 1.31 7.90
N ASN A 176 18.18 2.44 8.48
CA ASN A 176 17.81 3.63 7.74
C ASN A 176 18.43 4.84 8.42
N LEU A 177 19.18 5.63 7.66
CA LEU A 177 19.89 6.82 8.10
C LEU A 177 19.41 8.03 7.29
N ASP A 178 18.81 9.01 7.98
CA ASP A 178 18.47 10.33 7.43
C ASP A 178 19.50 11.36 7.88
N LEU A 179 20.07 12.09 6.95
CA LEU A 179 20.99 13.19 7.15
C LEU A 179 20.37 14.47 6.64
N ASN A 180 20.57 15.57 7.35
CA ASN A 180 20.12 16.89 6.91
C ASN A 180 21.09 17.96 7.40
N TYR A 181 21.44 18.88 6.52
CA TYR A 181 22.22 20.07 6.81
C TYR A 181 21.51 21.29 6.28
N ARG A 182 21.22 22.23 7.15
CA ARG A 182 20.55 23.49 6.81
C ARG A 182 21.44 24.67 7.14
N ILE A 183 21.51 25.58 6.21
CA ILE A 183 22.12 26.90 6.39
C ILE A 183 21.22 27.93 5.68
N ASP A 184 20.66 28.86 6.43
CA ASP A 184 19.77 29.93 5.93
C ASP A 184 18.63 29.39 5.02
N ASN A 185 18.74 29.65 3.74
CA ASN A 185 17.76 29.30 2.73
C ASN A 185 18.03 27.97 2.02
N LEU A 186 19.20 27.36 2.25
CA LEU A 186 19.60 26.10 1.66
C LEU A 186 19.42 24.95 2.66
N ASP A 187 18.82 23.89 2.19
CA ASP A 187 18.59 22.64 2.92
C ASP A 187 19.12 21.48 2.06
N VAL A 188 20.20 20.82 2.51
CA VAL A 188 20.77 19.64 1.84
C VAL A 188 20.43 18.41 2.66
N PHE A 189 19.92 17.38 2.01
CA PHE A 189 19.48 16.17 2.69
C PHE A 189 19.95 14.90 1.99
N GLY A 190 20.06 13.82 2.76
CA GLY A 190 20.34 12.48 2.26
C GLY A 190 19.65 11.42 3.11
N THR A 191 19.22 10.34 2.46
CA THR A 191 18.66 9.15 3.11
C THR A 191 19.38 7.92 2.58
N PHE A 192 19.79 7.02 3.45
CA PHE A 192 20.42 5.75 3.11
C PHE A 192 19.65 4.62 3.79
N GLY A 193 19.24 3.63 3.01
CA GLY A 193 18.50 2.46 3.47
C GLY A 193 19.22 1.16 3.13
N PHE A 194 19.24 0.25 4.07
CA PHE A 194 19.70 -1.12 3.87
C PHE A 194 18.73 -2.10 4.50
N GLU A 195 18.33 -3.12 3.74
CA GLU A 195 17.51 -4.22 4.24
C GLU A 195 18.07 -5.55 3.75
N LYS A 196 18.13 -6.53 4.65
CA LYS A 196 18.52 -7.91 4.34
C LYS A 196 17.57 -8.87 5.03
N GLY A 197 17.00 -9.80 4.26
CA GLY A 197 16.04 -10.76 4.79
C GLY A 197 16.12 -12.12 4.10
N LYS A 198 15.54 -13.11 4.79
CA LYS A 198 15.28 -14.44 4.27
C LYS A 198 13.90 -14.87 4.70
N ASP A 199 13.10 -15.34 3.74
CA ASP A 199 11.73 -15.80 3.96
C ASP A 199 11.50 -17.16 3.34
N THR A 200 10.56 -17.92 3.94
CA THR A 200 10.08 -19.17 3.38
C THR A 200 8.58 -19.13 3.19
N ASN A 201 8.15 -19.52 2.01
CA ASN A 201 6.74 -19.60 1.64
C ASN A 201 6.43 -21.01 1.12
N SER A 202 5.20 -21.45 1.29
CA SER A 202 4.70 -22.63 0.61
C SER A 202 3.31 -22.36 0.04
N SER A 203 3.02 -22.97 -1.09
CA SER A 203 1.68 -22.96 -1.67
C SER A 203 1.25 -24.36 -2.04
N LYS A 204 -0.05 -24.62 -1.87
CA LYS A 204 -0.73 -25.80 -2.40
C LYS A 204 -1.82 -25.28 -3.34
N ASN A 205 -1.76 -25.71 -4.59
CA ASN A 205 -2.72 -25.35 -5.62
C ASN A 205 -3.44 -26.63 -6.07
N VAL A 206 -4.76 -26.56 -6.16
CA VAL A 206 -5.60 -27.61 -6.75
C VAL A 206 -6.38 -26.95 -7.86
N GLN A 207 -6.05 -27.27 -9.08
CA GLN A 207 -6.73 -26.77 -10.27
C GLN A 207 -7.63 -27.87 -10.80
N ASN A 208 -8.92 -27.55 -10.97
CA ASN A 208 -9.90 -28.40 -11.61
C ASN A 208 -10.25 -27.84 -12.98
N SER A 209 -10.35 -28.70 -13.96
CA SER A 209 -10.74 -28.42 -15.33
C SER A 209 -11.86 -29.36 -15.76
N TRP A 210 -13.01 -28.77 -16.09
CA TRP A 210 -14.24 -29.49 -16.42
C TRP A 210 -14.50 -29.37 -17.92
N LEU A 211 -13.88 -30.26 -18.70
CA LEU A 211 -14.06 -30.36 -20.14
C LEU A 211 -14.98 -31.56 -20.49
N SER A 212 -14.57 -32.41 -21.45
CA SER A 212 -15.21 -33.70 -21.71
C SER A 212 -14.96 -34.72 -20.59
N SER A 213 -13.86 -34.57 -19.87
CA SER A 213 -13.47 -35.31 -18.66
C SER A 213 -13.07 -34.35 -17.56
N HIS A 214 -12.99 -34.82 -16.29
CA HIS A 214 -12.51 -34.03 -15.18
C HIS A 214 -11.00 -34.19 -15.05
N HIS A 215 -10.27 -33.11 -15.31
CA HIS A 215 -8.83 -33.07 -15.06
C HIS A 215 -8.56 -32.30 -13.77
N GLN A 216 -7.75 -32.87 -12.88
CA GLN A 216 -7.30 -32.22 -11.68
C GLN A 216 -5.78 -32.18 -11.64
N GLN A 217 -5.23 -31.00 -11.43
CA GLN A 217 -3.81 -30.81 -11.19
C GLN A 217 -3.57 -30.39 -9.74
N ASN A 218 -2.78 -31.15 -9.02
CA ASN A 218 -2.31 -30.82 -7.68
C ASN A 218 -0.86 -30.35 -7.74
N THR A 219 -0.57 -29.16 -7.23
CA THR A 219 0.79 -28.63 -7.18
C THR A 219 1.13 -28.18 -5.76
N THR A 220 2.24 -28.64 -5.24
CA THR A 220 2.83 -28.14 -3.99
C THR A 220 4.16 -27.48 -4.29
N MET A 221 4.32 -26.24 -3.87
CA MET A 221 5.56 -25.48 -4.03
C MET A 221 6.06 -25.01 -2.66
N LYS A 222 7.36 -25.18 -2.42
CA LYS A 222 8.08 -24.64 -1.26
C LYS A 222 9.18 -23.74 -1.79
N SER A 223 9.20 -22.49 -1.35
CA SER A 223 10.16 -21.49 -1.79
C SER A 223 10.94 -20.90 -0.63
N THR A 224 12.21 -20.62 -0.85
CA THR A 224 13.06 -19.86 0.05
C THR A 224 13.61 -18.67 -0.72
N GLN A 225 13.34 -17.46 -0.22
CA GLN A 225 13.73 -16.21 -0.84
C GLN A 225 14.75 -15.48 0.04
N HIS A 226 15.85 -15.06 -0.56
CA HIS A 226 16.82 -14.13 0.00
C HIS A 226 16.65 -12.78 -0.69
N SER A 227 16.39 -11.74 0.06
CA SER A 227 16.21 -10.39 -0.45
C SER A 227 17.18 -9.43 0.22
N ASN A 228 17.77 -8.54 -0.59
CA ASN A 228 18.51 -7.39 -0.11
C ASN A 228 17.92 -6.15 -0.77
N LEU A 229 18.02 -5.02 -0.10
CA LEU A 229 17.68 -3.70 -0.64
C LEU A 229 18.75 -2.72 -0.19
N ILE A 230 19.28 -1.95 -1.14
CA ILE A 230 20.14 -0.81 -0.90
C ILE A 230 19.48 0.38 -1.58
N ASP A 231 19.18 1.40 -0.81
CA ASP A 231 18.51 2.61 -1.28
C ASP A 231 19.33 3.83 -0.85
N GLY A 232 19.56 4.75 -1.77
CA GLY A 232 20.26 6.01 -1.51
C GLY A 232 19.52 7.16 -2.18
N LYS A 233 19.22 8.22 -1.43
CA LYS A 233 18.56 9.43 -1.91
C LYS A 233 19.32 10.64 -1.37
N TRP A 234 19.61 11.63 -2.21
CA TRP A 234 20.21 12.88 -1.82
C TRP A 234 19.70 14.02 -2.68
N GLY A 235 19.58 15.18 -2.07
CA GLY A 235 19.01 16.33 -2.74
C GLY A 235 19.17 17.61 -1.95
N PHE A 236 18.59 18.66 -2.51
CA PHE A 236 18.57 19.97 -1.90
C PHE A 236 17.20 20.66 -2.08
N ASP A 237 16.95 21.63 -1.21
CA ASP A 237 15.85 22.59 -1.28
C ASP A 237 16.43 24.00 -1.08
N PHE A 238 16.08 24.90 -1.94
CA PHE A 238 16.52 26.30 -1.88
C PHE A 238 15.31 27.23 -1.96
N SER A 239 15.18 28.11 -0.96
CA SER A 239 14.15 29.13 -0.88
C SER A 239 14.76 30.50 -1.14
N SER A 240 14.82 30.93 -2.41
CA SER A 240 15.39 32.24 -2.80
C SER A 240 14.66 33.39 -2.10
N SER A 241 13.34 33.24 -1.87
CA SER A 241 12.51 34.17 -1.13
C SER A 241 11.29 33.43 -0.54
N PRO A 242 10.48 34.06 0.33
CA PRO A 242 9.20 33.49 0.77
C PRO A 242 8.25 33.15 -0.38
N LYS A 243 8.47 33.74 -1.56
CA LYS A 243 7.63 33.55 -2.75
C LYS A 243 8.21 32.61 -3.80
N LEU A 244 9.48 32.26 -3.73
CA LEU A 244 10.14 31.38 -4.71
C LEU A 244 11.00 30.33 -4.04
N SER A 245 10.70 29.08 -4.31
CA SER A 245 11.50 27.92 -3.87
C SER A 245 11.63 26.90 -4.98
N PHE A 246 12.77 26.21 -5.03
CA PHE A 246 13.03 25.10 -5.94
C PHE A 246 13.92 24.08 -5.27
N GLY A 247 13.87 22.86 -5.73
CA GLY A 247 14.70 21.79 -5.22
C GLY A 247 14.73 20.61 -6.17
N ALA A 248 15.70 19.74 -5.96
CA ALA A 248 15.82 18.50 -6.68
C ALA A 248 16.42 17.41 -5.79
N PHE A 249 16.11 16.17 -6.09
CA PHE A 249 16.81 15.03 -5.52
C PHE A 249 17.06 13.94 -6.56
N TYR A 250 18.09 13.16 -6.31
CA TYR A 250 18.37 11.93 -7.02
C TYR A 250 18.29 10.75 -6.07
N GLN A 251 17.69 9.66 -6.53
CA GLN A 251 17.55 8.41 -5.79
C GLN A 251 18.05 7.24 -6.63
N VAL A 252 18.74 6.31 -6.01
CA VAL A 252 19.14 5.03 -6.58
C VAL A 252 18.68 3.92 -5.65
N SER A 253 18.07 2.87 -6.22
CA SER A 253 17.62 1.69 -5.49
C SER A 253 18.11 0.43 -6.19
N TYR A 254 18.74 -0.47 -5.43
CA TYR A 254 19.23 -1.75 -5.93
C TYR A 254 18.68 -2.88 -5.06
N ALA A 255 17.88 -3.79 -5.68
CA ALA A 255 17.14 -4.83 -4.99
C ALA A 255 17.42 -6.24 -5.56
N PRO A 256 18.59 -6.85 -5.25
CA PRO A 256 18.87 -8.22 -5.65
C PRO A 256 18.09 -9.22 -4.81
N THR A 257 17.47 -10.18 -5.48
CA THR A 257 16.68 -11.26 -4.87
C THR A 257 17.10 -12.61 -5.45
N LYS A 258 17.22 -13.62 -4.58
CA LYS A 258 17.44 -15.00 -4.99
C LYS A 258 16.33 -15.87 -4.41
N THR A 259 15.64 -16.64 -5.26
CA THR A 259 14.55 -17.55 -4.86
C THR A 259 14.85 -18.97 -5.31
N ASN A 260 14.84 -19.89 -4.37
CA ASN A 260 14.95 -21.32 -4.63
C ASN A 260 13.60 -21.96 -4.34
N SER A 261 13.07 -22.74 -5.29
CA SER A 261 11.77 -23.38 -5.15
C SER A 261 11.86 -24.87 -5.50
N SER A 262 11.19 -25.70 -4.71
CA SER A 262 10.93 -27.10 -5.06
C SER A 262 9.43 -27.23 -5.34
N ILE A 263 9.10 -27.85 -6.46
CA ILE A 263 7.74 -27.96 -7.01
C ILE A 263 7.47 -29.45 -7.20
N MET A 264 6.31 -29.92 -6.74
CA MET A 264 5.79 -31.25 -6.98
C MET A 264 4.39 -31.08 -7.58
N SER A 265 4.15 -31.75 -8.71
CA SER A 265 2.87 -31.66 -9.43
C SER A 265 2.41 -33.05 -9.82
N SER A 266 1.10 -33.32 -9.63
CA SER A 266 0.44 -34.56 -10.05
C SER A 266 -0.78 -34.19 -10.91
N LEU A 267 -0.92 -34.85 -12.04
CA LEU A 267 -2.06 -34.69 -12.96
C LEU A 267 -2.96 -35.94 -12.84
N TYR A 268 -4.25 -35.71 -12.72
CA TYR A 268 -5.29 -36.74 -12.66
C TYR A 268 -6.29 -36.52 -13.80
N SER A 269 -6.79 -37.61 -14.36
CA SER A 269 -7.95 -37.65 -15.24
C SER A 269 -8.98 -38.58 -14.64
N ASP A 270 -10.20 -38.11 -14.41
CA ASP A 270 -11.29 -38.87 -13.77
C ASP A 270 -10.83 -39.63 -12.52
N ASP A 271 -10.07 -38.94 -11.63
CA ASP A 271 -9.48 -39.44 -10.38
C ASP A 271 -8.34 -40.46 -10.53
N VAL A 272 -7.90 -40.80 -11.76
CA VAL A 272 -6.74 -41.65 -12.05
C VAL A 272 -5.49 -40.79 -12.25
N ILE A 273 -4.38 -41.17 -11.62
CA ILE A 273 -3.09 -40.49 -11.78
C ILE A 273 -2.56 -40.79 -13.19
N GLU A 274 -2.41 -39.74 -13.99
CA GLU A 274 -1.79 -39.79 -15.31
C GLU A 274 -0.28 -39.52 -15.28
N SER A 275 0.14 -38.58 -14.43
CA SER A 275 1.55 -38.16 -14.39
C SER A 275 1.90 -37.48 -13.06
N GLU A 276 3.12 -37.75 -12.60
CA GLU A 276 3.76 -37.07 -11.48
C GLU A 276 5.07 -36.45 -11.93
N THR A 277 5.34 -35.22 -11.50
CA THR A 277 6.54 -34.48 -11.86
C THR A 277 7.10 -33.75 -10.65
N SER A 278 8.40 -33.62 -10.61
CA SER A 278 9.06 -32.72 -9.68
C SER A 278 9.97 -31.75 -10.43
N ALA A 279 10.07 -30.54 -9.92
CA ALA A 279 10.96 -29.54 -10.48
C ALA A 279 11.67 -28.76 -9.38
N TYR A 280 12.92 -28.38 -9.68
CA TYR A 280 13.66 -27.42 -8.89
C TYR A 280 13.88 -26.16 -9.70
N LYS A 281 13.63 -24.98 -9.09
CA LYS A 281 13.74 -23.69 -9.74
C LYS A 281 14.60 -22.74 -8.93
N ASP A 282 15.67 -22.21 -9.55
CA ASP A 282 16.53 -21.13 -9.01
C ASP A 282 16.30 -19.87 -9.81
N ILE A 283 15.87 -18.80 -9.15
CA ILE A 283 15.62 -17.49 -9.76
C ILE A 283 16.55 -16.47 -9.14
N LYS A 284 17.26 -15.72 -9.96
CA LYS A 284 18.10 -14.58 -9.57
C LYS A 284 17.55 -13.33 -10.25
N LEU A 285 16.93 -12.45 -9.47
CA LEU A 285 16.39 -11.17 -9.90
C LEU A 285 17.30 -10.05 -9.43
N ARG A 286 17.56 -9.05 -10.29
CA ARG A 286 18.30 -7.83 -9.97
C ARG A 286 17.57 -6.64 -10.56
N ASP A 287 17.05 -5.80 -9.69
CA ASP A 287 16.43 -4.52 -10.04
C ASP A 287 17.39 -3.38 -9.70
N LEU A 288 17.61 -2.49 -10.66
CA LEU A 288 18.34 -1.24 -10.47
C LEU A 288 17.46 -0.10 -11.01
N GLU A 289 17.10 0.81 -10.13
CA GLU A 289 16.26 1.95 -10.44
C GLU A 289 16.97 3.25 -10.08
N HIS A 290 16.84 4.24 -10.95
CA HIS A 290 17.31 5.60 -10.80
C HIS A 290 16.15 6.55 -10.97
N LEU A 291 16.03 7.54 -10.12
CA LEU A 291 15.01 8.57 -10.14
C LEU A 291 15.62 9.95 -9.91
N LEU A 292 15.33 10.88 -10.80
CA LEU A 292 15.55 12.31 -10.61
C LEU A 292 14.20 13.00 -10.51
N ASP A 293 13.97 13.70 -9.39
CA ASP A 293 12.76 14.48 -9.14
C ASP A 293 13.15 15.94 -8.90
N GLY A 294 12.35 16.87 -9.40
CA GLY A 294 12.58 18.28 -9.18
C GLY A 294 11.31 19.10 -9.16
N TYR A 295 11.36 20.25 -8.52
CA TYR A 295 10.23 21.15 -8.44
C TYR A 295 10.64 22.63 -8.46
N CYS A 296 9.72 23.47 -8.91
CA CYS A 296 9.76 24.91 -8.75
C CYS A 296 8.39 25.39 -8.26
N HIS A 297 8.36 26.18 -7.20
CA HIS A 297 7.15 26.78 -6.64
C HIS A 297 7.34 28.29 -6.57
N GLY A 298 6.38 29.04 -7.14
CA GLY A 298 6.39 30.48 -7.20
C GLY A 298 5.05 31.11 -6.82
N VAL A 299 5.07 32.29 -6.18
CA VAL A 299 3.89 33.10 -5.91
C VAL A 299 4.03 34.44 -6.64
N TRP A 300 3.17 34.65 -7.64
CA TRP A 300 3.14 35.90 -8.43
C TRP A 300 1.79 36.59 -8.25
N GLY A 301 1.80 37.71 -7.55
CA GLY A 301 0.57 38.35 -7.11
C GLY A 301 -0.25 37.41 -6.22
N LYS A 302 -1.47 37.07 -6.67
CA LYS A 302 -2.36 36.10 -6.02
C LYS A 302 -2.27 34.70 -6.62
N TRP A 303 -1.47 34.51 -7.67
CA TRP A 303 -1.25 33.23 -8.31
C TRP A 303 -0.23 32.40 -7.54
N ASN A 304 -0.57 31.15 -7.29
CA ASN A 304 0.36 30.12 -6.84
C ASN A 304 0.66 29.20 -8.02
N LEU A 305 1.93 29.16 -8.43
CA LEU A 305 2.42 28.41 -9.58
C LEU A 305 3.33 27.28 -9.09
N GLU A 306 3.14 26.10 -9.61
CA GLU A 306 3.96 24.94 -9.29
C GLU A 306 4.32 24.21 -10.58
N MET A 307 5.58 23.77 -10.66
CA MET A 307 6.08 22.87 -11.69
C MET A 307 6.80 21.73 -11.00
N THR A 308 6.51 20.50 -11.39
CA THR A 308 7.25 19.32 -10.96
C THR A 308 7.66 18.49 -12.16
N PHE A 309 8.82 17.86 -12.09
CA PHE A 309 9.27 16.93 -13.12
C PHE A 309 9.93 15.70 -12.50
N ASP A 310 9.77 14.58 -13.19
CA ASP A 310 10.35 13.29 -12.82
C ASP A 310 11.03 12.66 -14.04
N LEU A 311 12.21 12.10 -13.83
CA LEU A 311 12.89 11.24 -14.78
C LEU A 311 13.26 9.94 -14.08
N MET A 312 12.80 8.81 -14.60
CA MET A 312 13.11 7.49 -14.04
C MET A 312 13.64 6.57 -15.14
N TRP A 313 14.63 5.78 -14.79
CA TRP A 313 15.07 4.63 -15.58
C TRP A 313 15.35 3.45 -14.66
N LYS A 314 14.88 2.28 -15.09
CA LYS A 314 14.95 1.04 -14.35
C LYS A 314 15.46 -0.07 -15.26
N LYS A 315 16.34 -0.90 -14.72
CA LYS A 315 16.82 -2.11 -15.38
C LYS A 315 16.55 -3.31 -14.49
N THR A 316 15.80 -4.27 -15.03
CA THR A 316 15.51 -5.56 -14.39
C THR A 316 16.25 -6.65 -15.13
N ARG A 317 16.89 -7.56 -14.43
CA ARG A 317 17.46 -8.78 -14.97
C ARG A 317 17.01 -9.96 -14.14
N GLU A 318 16.34 -10.90 -14.77
CA GLU A 318 15.94 -12.17 -14.16
C GLU A 318 16.60 -13.32 -14.90
N ASN A 319 17.27 -14.20 -14.15
CA ASN A 319 17.78 -15.47 -14.66
C ASN A 319 17.08 -16.56 -13.88
N GLN A 320 16.43 -17.49 -14.59
CA GLN A 320 15.73 -18.62 -14.02
C GLN A 320 16.33 -19.89 -14.58
N ASN A 321 16.76 -20.80 -13.73
CA ASN A 321 17.18 -22.16 -14.09
C ASN A 321 16.14 -23.14 -13.55
N VAL A 322 15.64 -24.01 -14.41
CA VAL A 322 14.64 -25.05 -14.09
C VAL A 322 15.24 -26.40 -14.38
N ILE A 323 15.17 -27.29 -13.40
CA ILE A 323 15.50 -28.70 -13.51
C ILE A 323 14.20 -29.47 -13.31
N GLU A 324 13.68 -30.08 -14.36
CA GLU A 324 12.43 -30.83 -14.34
C GLU A 324 12.72 -32.34 -14.40
N GLN A 325 12.14 -33.09 -13.47
CA GLN A 325 12.30 -34.54 -13.36
C GLN A 325 10.99 -35.24 -13.72
N THR A 326 10.92 -35.80 -14.94
CA THR A 326 9.75 -36.49 -15.51
C THR A 326 10.19 -37.77 -16.27
N GLY A 327 10.94 -38.64 -15.61
CA GLY A 327 11.56 -39.79 -16.28
C GLY A 327 12.84 -39.45 -17.04
N ILE A 328 12.80 -38.46 -17.96
CA ILE A 328 14.00 -37.87 -18.57
C ILE A 328 14.11 -36.44 -17.99
N ASN A 329 15.25 -36.17 -17.36
CA ASN A 329 15.52 -34.83 -16.82
C ASN A 329 15.60 -33.81 -17.96
N GLN A 330 14.89 -32.70 -17.82
CA GLN A 330 14.96 -31.55 -18.72
C GLN A 330 15.47 -30.35 -17.93
N ASP A 331 16.62 -29.85 -18.30
CA ASP A 331 17.22 -28.65 -17.73
C ASP A 331 17.12 -27.54 -18.78
N PHE A 332 16.64 -26.37 -18.36
CA PHE A 332 16.57 -25.21 -19.25
C PHE A 332 16.72 -23.90 -18.48
N GLY A 333 17.27 -22.93 -19.17
CA GLY A 333 17.42 -21.56 -18.70
C GLY A 333 16.40 -20.62 -19.32
N ILE A 334 15.95 -19.64 -18.53
CA ILE A 334 15.16 -18.49 -19.01
C ILE A 334 15.87 -17.24 -18.54
N LYS A 335 16.03 -16.28 -19.43
CA LYS A 335 16.71 -15.03 -19.15
C LYS A 335 15.84 -13.88 -19.63
N ASP A 336 15.38 -13.07 -18.70
CA ASP A 336 14.59 -11.88 -18.95
C ASP A 336 15.39 -10.62 -18.64
N VAL A 337 15.39 -9.67 -19.58
CA VAL A 337 15.99 -8.36 -19.41
C VAL A 337 14.95 -7.29 -19.71
N GLY A 338 14.61 -6.50 -18.71
CA GLY A 338 13.66 -5.40 -18.82
C GLY A 338 14.34 -4.04 -18.70
N HIS A 339 13.92 -3.10 -19.53
CA HIS A 339 14.28 -1.69 -19.46
C HIS A 339 13.02 -0.84 -19.36
N ALA A 340 12.91 -0.01 -18.32
CA ALA A 340 11.81 0.93 -18.18
C ALA A 340 12.34 2.36 -18.11
N ARG A 341 11.62 3.30 -18.72
CA ARG A 341 11.91 4.73 -18.70
C ARG A 341 10.63 5.51 -18.50
N LEU A 342 10.71 6.60 -17.77
CA LEU A 342 9.62 7.52 -17.58
C LEU A 342 10.13 8.96 -17.53
N MET A 343 9.41 9.84 -18.20
CA MET A 343 9.51 11.29 -18.07
C MET A 343 8.12 11.83 -17.77
N ALA A 344 7.99 12.59 -16.70
CA ALA A 344 6.71 13.20 -16.32
C ALA A 344 6.90 14.65 -15.90
N THR A 345 5.91 15.49 -16.21
CA THR A 345 5.89 16.90 -15.81
C THR A 345 4.45 17.30 -15.44
N GLU A 346 4.27 17.97 -14.31
CA GLU A 346 3.02 18.61 -13.91
C GLU A 346 3.23 20.12 -13.83
N LEU A 347 2.35 20.88 -14.48
CA LEU A 347 2.22 22.32 -14.34
C LEU A 347 0.89 22.61 -13.65
N TYR A 348 0.93 23.34 -12.55
CA TYR A 348 -0.24 23.67 -11.74
C TYR A 348 -0.29 25.17 -11.46
N ALA A 349 -1.48 25.74 -11.57
CA ALA A 349 -1.76 27.12 -11.19
C ALA A 349 -3.02 27.20 -10.34
N SER A 350 -3.00 28.05 -9.31
CA SER A 350 -4.20 28.34 -8.53
C SER A 350 -4.29 29.81 -8.16
N HIS A 351 -5.53 30.29 -8.07
CA HIS A 351 -5.86 31.69 -7.75
C HIS A 351 -7.06 31.71 -6.79
N PRO A 352 -7.05 32.58 -5.77
CA PRO A 352 -8.25 32.85 -4.98
C PRO A 352 -9.39 33.35 -5.90
N PHE A 353 -10.55 32.72 -5.80
CA PHE A 353 -11.71 33.05 -6.62
C PHE A 353 -12.98 33.03 -5.78
N LEU A 354 -13.76 34.11 -5.78
CA LEU A 354 -14.94 34.27 -4.93
C LEU A 354 -14.59 34.01 -3.44
N LYS A 355 -15.27 33.07 -2.80
CA LYS A 355 -15.03 32.67 -1.41
C LYS A 355 -14.17 31.39 -1.29
N GLY A 356 -13.38 31.09 -2.30
CA GLY A 356 -12.57 29.88 -2.35
C GLY A 356 -11.39 29.98 -3.30
N ASN A 357 -11.11 28.91 -4.01
CA ASN A 357 -10.00 28.79 -4.94
C ASN A 357 -10.48 28.26 -6.29
N PHE A 358 -9.85 28.72 -7.35
CA PHE A 358 -9.89 28.13 -8.68
C PHE A 358 -8.48 27.61 -9.02
N SER A 359 -8.39 26.44 -9.61
CA SER A 359 -7.12 25.85 -10.02
C SER A 359 -7.25 25.13 -11.36
N PHE A 360 -6.17 25.09 -12.09
CA PHE A 360 -6.04 24.32 -13.33
C PHE A 360 -4.60 23.83 -13.51
N GLY A 361 -4.44 22.87 -14.38
CA GLY A 361 -3.10 22.37 -14.68
C GLY A 361 -3.07 21.39 -15.84
N VAL A 362 -1.85 21.02 -16.18
CA VAL A 362 -1.52 20.08 -17.27
C VAL A 362 -0.51 19.08 -16.77
N ASP A 363 -0.78 17.81 -17.03
CA ASP A 363 0.17 16.72 -16.80
C ASP A 363 0.61 16.12 -18.13
N PHE A 364 1.88 15.87 -18.25
CA PHE A 364 2.51 15.18 -19.35
C PHE A 364 3.29 13.99 -18.81
N THR A 365 3.08 12.81 -19.36
CA THR A 365 3.86 11.62 -19.01
C THR A 365 4.17 10.81 -20.26
N ASN A 366 5.45 10.51 -20.47
CA ASN A 366 5.94 9.60 -21.49
C ASN A 366 6.64 8.46 -20.77
N SER A 367 6.17 7.25 -20.96
CA SER A 367 6.71 6.04 -20.34
C SER A 367 6.94 4.95 -21.36
N SER A 368 7.95 4.14 -21.17
CA SER A 368 8.23 2.97 -22.00
C SER A 368 8.78 1.82 -21.18
N ARG A 369 8.38 0.61 -21.53
CA ARG A 369 8.95 -0.64 -21.02
C ARG A 369 9.28 -1.54 -22.19
N GLU A 370 10.51 -1.98 -22.25
CA GLU A 370 11.02 -2.96 -23.20
C GLU A 370 11.43 -4.22 -22.43
N GLU A 371 11.02 -5.37 -22.90
CA GLU A 371 11.29 -6.66 -22.29
C GLU A 371 11.80 -7.63 -23.36
N ASN A 372 12.96 -8.20 -23.11
CA ASN A 372 13.58 -9.21 -23.95
C ASN A 372 13.70 -10.50 -23.14
N SER A 373 13.00 -11.55 -23.60
CA SER A 373 12.98 -12.87 -22.99
C SER A 373 13.68 -13.86 -23.92
N GLU A 374 14.65 -14.59 -23.39
CA GLU A 374 15.34 -15.69 -24.07
C GLU A 374 15.06 -16.98 -23.30
N SER A 375 14.61 -18.03 -23.97
CA SER A 375 14.33 -19.33 -23.36
C SER A 375 15.04 -20.45 -24.11
N GLU A 376 15.68 -21.35 -23.39
CA GLU A 376 16.24 -22.60 -23.93
C GLU A 376 15.17 -23.68 -24.07
N ASN A 377 13.96 -23.47 -23.52
CA ASN A 377 12.83 -24.38 -23.65
C ASN A 377 12.14 -24.20 -25.01
N SER A 378 12.06 -25.28 -25.80
CA SER A 378 11.46 -25.25 -27.13
C SER A 378 9.95 -24.97 -27.16
N ILE A 379 9.25 -25.14 -26.03
CA ILE A 379 7.81 -24.88 -25.91
C ILE A 379 7.55 -23.40 -25.63
N MET A 380 8.50 -22.71 -24.97
CA MET A 380 8.39 -21.29 -24.63
C MET A 380 9.28 -20.48 -25.54
N ALA A 381 8.70 -19.86 -26.56
CA ALA A 381 9.43 -18.97 -27.44
C ALA A 381 9.90 -17.73 -26.68
N GLY A 382 11.15 -17.34 -26.92
CA GLY A 382 11.65 -16.04 -26.47
C GLY A 382 10.96 -14.92 -27.25
N GLU A 383 10.68 -13.80 -26.61
CA GLU A 383 10.04 -12.63 -27.22
C GLU A 383 10.73 -11.34 -26.87
N ASN A 384 10.69 -10.41 -27.84
CA ASN A 384 11.06 -9.02 -27.62
C ASN A 384 9.80 -8.16 -27.80
N ASN A 385 9.33 -7.57 -26.71
CA ASN A 385 8.19 -6.67 -26.75
C ASN A 385 8.55 -5.30 -26.15
N LYS A 386 7.89 -4.25 -26.66
CA LYS A 386 8.01 -2.90 -26.13
C LYS A 386 6.64 -2.27 -26.06
N ILE A 387 6.33 -1.65 -24.93
CA ILE A 387 5.14 -0.84 -24.70
C ILE A 387 5.59 0.58 -24.48
N GLN A 388 4.99 1.52 -25.21
CA GLN A 388 5.25 2.95 -25.06
C GLN A 388 3.93 3.68 -24.87
N GLU A 389 3.83 4.51 -23.84
CA GLU A 389 2.60 5.24 -23.53
C GLU A 389 2.88 6.73 -23.36
N LEU A 390 2.14 7.54 -24.11
CA LEU A 390 2.09 8.99 -23.98
C LEU A 390 0.75 9.36 -23.36
N ASN A 391 0.78 10.03 -22.20
CA ASN A 391 -0.41 10.51 -21.50
C ASN A 391 -0.35 12.03 -21.35
N MET A 392 -1.35 12.72 -21.87
CA MET A 392 -1.57 14.16 -21.69
C MET A 392 -2.88 14.37 -20.94
N ALA A 393 -2.85 15.13 -19.86
CA ALA A 393 -4.04 15.40 -19.08
C ALA A 393 -4.18 16.88 -18.78
N TYR A 394 -5.42 17.36 -18.86
CA TYR A 394 -5.81 18.73 -18.57
C TYR A 394 -6.87 18.70 -17.48
N TYR A 395 -6.73 19.54 -16.45
CA TYR A 395 -7.71 19.58 -15.39
C TYR A 395 -8.04 20.99 -14.91
N VAL A 396 -9.25 21.10 -14.40
CA VAL A 396 -9.77 22.33 -13.78
C VAL A 396 -10.57 21.95 -12.56
N GLU A 397 -10.45 22.73 -11.49
CA GLU A 397 -11.17 22.51 -10.24
C GLU A 397 -11.47 23.83 -9.55
N THR A 398 -12.65 23.95 -8.96
CA THR A 398 -13.00 25.03 -8.04
C THR A 398 -13.50 24.47 -6.73
N MET A 399 -13.06 25.11 -5.63
CA MET A 399 -13.57 24.86 -4.28
C MET A 399 -14.09 26.16 -3.71
N GLN A 400 -15.37 26.19 -3.28
CA GLN A 400 -16.04 27.37 -2.80
C GLN A 400 -16.69 27.15 -1.44
N HIS A 401 -16.69 28.19 -0.61
CA HIS A 401 -17.30 28.18 0.72
C HIS A 401 -18.52 29.10 0.72
N LEU A 402 -19.70 28.54 0.97
CA LEU A 402 -20.98 29.25 1.11
C LEU A 402 -21.46 29.10 2.56
N GLY A 403 -21.05 30.04 3.42
CA GLY A 403 -21.26 29.89 4.86
C GLY A 403 -20.57 28.64 5.40
N ASN A 404 -21.34 27.72 5.97
CA ASN A 404 -20.84 26.46 6.52
C ASN A 404 -20.79 25.31 5.47
N VAL A 405 -21.23 25.56 4.25
CA VAL A 405 -21.24 24.57 3.17
C VAL A 405 -20.00 24.79 2.31
N THR A 406 -19.30 23.71 2.03
CA THR A 406 -18.18 23.72 1.07
C THR A 406 -18.53 22.78 -0.08
N PHE A 407 -18.43 23.28 -1.31
CA PHE A 407 -18.50 22.43 -2.49
C PHE A 407 -17.20 22.50 -3.28
N ARG A 408 -16.86 21.39 -3.91
CA ARG A 408 -15.74 21.25 -4.84
C ARG A 408 -16.26 20.56 -6.10
N ILE A 409 -15.96 21.14 -7.24
CA ILE A 409 -16.33 20.61 -8.56
C ILE A 409 -15.11 20.72 -9.44
N GLY A 410 -14.83 19.68 -10.19
CA GLY A 410 -13.73 19.67 -11.12
C GLY A 410 -13.90 18.60 -12.20
N GLY A 411 -13.08 18.71 -13.21
CA GLY A 411 -13.00 17.78 -14.32
C GLY A 411 -11.56 17.62 -14.80
N ARG A 412 -11.25 16.41 -15.22
CA ARG A 412 -9.96 16.04 -15.80
C ARG A 412 -10.21 15.32 -17.11
N TYR A 413 -9.55 15.76 -18.16
CA TYR A 413 -9.53 15.08 -19.47
C TYR A 413 -8.15 14.45 -19.64
N GLU A 414 -8.13 13.17 -20.02
CA GLU A 414 -6.90 12.44 -20.30
C GLU A 414 -6.94 11.87 -21.71
N HIS A 415 -5.89 12.19 -22.49
CA HIS A 415 -5.58 11.63 -23.80
C HIS A 415 -4.38 10.69 -23.63
N VAL A 416 -4.57 9.40 -23.92
CA VAL A 416 -3.55 8.36 -23.74
C VAL A 416 -3.35 7.65 -25.06
N ASN A 417 -2.13 7.71 -25.62
CA ASN A 417 -1.71 6.91 -26.76
C ASN A 417 -0.78 5.80 -26.28
N SER A 418 -1.25 4.55 -26.35
CA SER A 418 -0.50 3.36 -25.95
C SER A 418 -0.12 2.55 -27.20
N GLU A 419 1.17 2.42 -27.44
CA GLU A 419 1.73 1.71 -28.60
C GLU A 419 2.43 0.43 -28.16
N TYR A 420 2.13 -0.66 -28.85
CA TYR A 420 2.70 -1.98 -28.61
C TYR A 420 3.56 -2.41 -29.78
N PHE A 421 4.76 -2.93 -29.50
CA PHE A 421 5.72 -3.37 -30.49
C PHE A 421 6.15 -4.82 -30.19
N ILE A 422 6.24 -5.65 -31.22
CA ILE A 422 6.77 -7.02 -31.20
C ILE A 422 7.94 -7.09 -32.18
N GLY A 423 9.13 -7.53 -31.69
CA GLY A 423 10.34 -7.61 -32.53
C GLY A 423 10.69 -6.27 -33.19
N GLY A 424 10.41 -5.15 -32.49
CA GLY A 424 10.66 -3.80 -33.01
C GLY A 424 9.62 -3.26 -33.99
N ARG A 425 8.60 -4.05 -34.39
CA ARG A 425 7.51 -3.63 -35.29
C ARG A 425 6.25 -3.29 -34.50
N LYS A 426 5.62 -2.16 -34.83
CA LYS A 426 4.36 -1.74 -34.20
C LYS A 426 3.24 -2.72 -34.52
N ASN A 427 2.57 -3.21 -33.50
CA ASN A 427 1.36 -4.02 -33.60
C ASN A 427 0.13 -3.12 -33.47
N HIS A 428 -0.63 -2.95 -34.55
CA HIS A 428 -1.77 -2.04 -34.59
C HIS A 428 -2.98 -2.56 -33.78
N GLU A 429 -3.16 -3.89 -33.72
CA GLU A 429 -4.28 -4.50 -32.97
C GLU A 429 -4.15 -4.34 -31.46
N GLN A 430 -2.91 -4.26 -30.97
CA GLN A 430 -2.58 -4.13 -29.53
C GLN A 430 -2.28 -2.69 -29.14
N SER A 431 -2.27 -1.77 -30.12
CA SER A 431 -2.06 -0.34 -29.87
C SER A 431 -3.39 0.40 -29.80
N HIS A 432 -3.58 1.24 -28.76
CA HIS A 432 -4.86 1.86 -28.48
C HIS A 432 -4.70 3.34 -28.11
N VAL A 433 -5.72 4.13 -28.48
CA VAL A 433 -5.86 5.52 -28.04
C VAL A 433 -7.10 5.62 -27.14
N TYR A 434 -6.96 6.30 -26.00
CA TYR A 434 -8.03 6.49 -25.04
C TYR A 434 -8.22 7.98 -24.77
N ASP A 435 -9.45 8.47 -25.00
CA ASP A 435 -9.90 9.82 -24.70
C ASP A 435 -11.00 9.73 -23.64
N LYS A 436 -10.76 10.23 -22.43
CA LYS A 436 -11.72 10.10 -21.34
C LYS A 436 -11.78 11.34 -20.46
N PHE A 437 -13.01 11.68 -20.06
CA PHE A 437 -13.30 12.73 -19.11
C PHE A 437 -13.64 12.12 -17.73
N PHE A 438 -13.03 12.67 -16.68
CA PHE A 438 -13.13 12.24 -15.31
C PHE A 438 -13.70 13.38 -14.43
N PRO A 439 -15.02 13.47 -14.27
CA PRO A 439 -15.64 14.46 -13.40
C PRO A 439 -15.46 14.09 -11.93
N THR A 440 -15.33 15.12 -11.08
CA THR A 440 -15.33 15.00 -9.62
C THR A 440 -16.23 16.06 -9.02
N ALA A 441 -16.98 15.68 -7.97
CA ALA A 441 -17.78 16.60 -7.20
C ALA A 441 -17.78 16.22 -5.73
N SER A 442 -17.79 17.18 -4.83
CA SER A 442 -18.03 16.91 -3.40
C SER A 442 -18.75 18.07 -2.74
N LEU A 443 -19.64 17.72 -1.81
CA LEU A 443 -20.42 18.63 -0.99
C LEU A 443 -20.16 18.27 0.48
N SER A 444 -19.74 19.25 1.28
CA SER A 444 -19.48 19.08 2.71
C SER A 444 -20.28 20.12 3.48
N LEU A 445 -21.08 19.65 4.46
CA LEU A 445 -21.94 20.51 5.27
C LEU A 445 -22.13 19.96 6.68
N PRO A 446 -22.27 20.81 7.70
CA PRO A 446 -22.70 20.40 9.03
C PRO A 446 -24.24 20.25 9.07
N ILE A 447 -24.70 19.13 9.62
CA ILE A 447 -26.11 18.91 9.96
C ILE A 447 -26.18 18.74 11.48
N GLY A 448 -26.57 19.77 12.20
CA GLY A 448 -26.49 19.83 13.65
C GLY A 448 -25.03 19.60 14.15
N LYS A 449 -24.79 18.52 14.90
CA LYS A 449 -23.46 18.15 15.42
C LYS A 449 -22.71 17.18 14.49
N THR A 450 -23.31 16.79 13.37
CA THR A 450 -22.75 15.83 12.42
C THR A 450 -22.17 16.58 11.23
N MET A 451 -20.91 16.31 10.89
CA MET A 451 -20.34 16.73 9.61
C MET A 451 -20.60 15.64 8.56
N VAL A 452 -21.15 16.05 7.43
CA VAL A 452 -21.53 15.20 6.30
C VAL A 452 -20.73 15.61 5.07
N GLN A 453 -20.17 14.63 4.36
CA GLN A 453 -19.55 14.85 3.06
C GLN A 453 -20.10 13.81 2.07
N LEU A 454 -20.72 14.28 1.01
CA LEU A 454 -21.13 13.47 -0.14
C LEU A 454 -20.20 13.77 -1.31
N SER A 455 -19.76 12.76 -2.02
CA SER A 455 -18.86 12.94 -3.16
C SER A 455 -19.12 11.92 -4.27
N TYR A 456 -18.84 12.37 -5.49
CA TYR A 456 -18.83 11.57 -6.71
C TYR A 456 -17.47 11.72 -7.40
N SER A 457 -16.94 10.62 -7.96
CA SER A 457 -15.79 10.64 -8.84
C SER A 457 -15.82 9.49 -9.84
N LYS A 458 -15.46 9.79 -11.07
CA LYS A 458 -15.09 8.78 -12.05
C LYS A 458 -13.59 8.51 -11.96
N GLN A 459 -13.21 7.23 -11.96
CA GLN A 459 -11.81 6.80 -11.83
C GLN A 459 -11.46 5.76 -12.88
N CYS A 460 -10.15 5.63 -13.14
CA CYS A 460 -9.60 4.64 -14.05
C CYS A 460 -8.64 3.70 -13.30
N TYR A 461 -8.61 2.44 -13.70
CA TYR A 461 -7.52 1.52 -13.39
C TYR A 461 -6.92 1.04 -14.70
N ARG A 462 -5.66 1.39 -14.95
CA ARG A 462 -4.90 0.94 -16.12
C ARG A 462 -4.14 -0.33 -15.79
N PRO A 463 -4.05 -1.30 -16.74
CA PRO A 463 -3.23 -2.49 -16.55
C PRO A 463 -1.78 -2.13 -16.22
N LEU A 464 -1.10 -2.97 -15.45
CA LEU A 464 0.36 -2.90 -15.30
C LEU A 464 1.03 -3.29 -16.64
N TYR A 465 2.21 -2.77 -16.90
CA TYR A 465 2.95 -3.15 -18.12
C TYR A 465 3.25 -4.66 -18.17
N SER A 466 3.52 -5.28 -17.02
CA SER A 466 3.67 -6.74 -16.91
C SER A 466 2.39 -7.53 -17.21
N GLN A 467 1.20 -6.91 -17.02
CA GLN A 467 -0.07 -7.52 -17.42
C GLN A 467 -0.38 -7.39 -18.91
N LEU A 468 0.27 -6.44 -19.58
CA LEU A 468 0.16 -6.21 -21.02
C LEU A 468 1.22 -6.99 -21.82
N SER A 469 2.30 -7.46 -21.19
CA SER A 469 3.34 -8.25 -21.83
C SER A 469 2.78 -9.62 -22.23
N ASN A 470 3.15 -10.12 -23.41
CA ASN A 470 2.83 -11.49 -23.85
C ASN A 470 3.93 -12.51 -23.49
N THR A 471 4.97 -12.09 -22.79
CA THR A 471 6.03 -12.97 -22.30
C THR A 471 5.45 -14.12 -21.46
N ILE A 472 5.86 -15.36 -21.79
CA ILE A 472 5.43 -16.58 -21.10
C ILE A 472 6.40 -16.87 -19.95
N HIS A 473 5.87 -16.97 -18.73
CA HIS A 473 6.61 -17.35 -17.55
C HIS A 473 6.28 -18.78 -17.11
N TYR A 474 7.30 -19.59 -16.92
CA TYR A 474 7.15 -20.96 -16.42
C TYR A 474 6.78 -20.96 -14.93
N VAL A 475 5.64 -21.55 -14.58
CA VAL A 475 5.22 -21.79 -13.20
C VAL A 475 5.54 -23.24 -12.81
N ASN A 476 5.04 -24.20 -13.58
CA ASN A 476 5.35 -25.62 -13.54
C ASN A 476 5.02 -26.27 -14.91
N LYS A 477 5.26 -27.57 -15.06
CA LYS A 477 5.03 -28.31 -16.33
C LYS A 477 3.64 -28.10 -16.92
N TYR A 478 2.61 -27.96 -16.10
CA TYR A 478 1.20 -27.90 -16.53
C TYR A 478 0.58 -26.51 -16.38
N LEU A 479 1.35 -25.52 -15.93
CA LEU A 479 0.86 -24.15 -15.72
C LEU A 479 1.90 -23.11 -16.15
N TYR A 480 1.53 -22.28 -17.11
CA TYR A 480 2.27 -21.11 -17.52
C TYR A 480 1.50 -19.86 -17.13
N GLN A 481 2.18 -18.75 -17.08
CA GLN A 481 1.60 -17.43 -16.81
C GLN A 481 2.03 -16.46 -17.91
N SER A 482 1.09 -15.63 -18.40
CA SER A 482 1.43 -14.51 -19.27
C SER A 482 0.61 -13.27 -18.93
N GLY A 483 0.99 -12.14 -19.48
CA GLY A 483 0.09 -11.00 -19.56
C GLY A 483 -0.90 -11.17 -20.72
N ASN A 484 -1.62 -10.09 -21.04
CA ASN A 484 -2.58 -10.02 -22.14
C ASN A 484 -2.53 -8.62 -22.76
N PRO A 485 -1.92 -8.46 -23.93
CA PRO A 485 -1.78 -7.15 -24.58
C PRO A 485 -3.11 -6.51 -25.01
N TYR A 486 -4.20 -7.30 -25.06
CA TYR A 486 -5.54 -6.80 -25.40
C TYR A 486 -6.31 -6.23 -24.20
N LEU A 487 -5.70 -6.16 -22.99
CA LEU A 487 -6.34 -5.58 -21.84
C LEU A 487 -6.66 -4.11 -22.04
N GLN A 488 -7.89 -3.77 -21.72
CA GLN A 488 -8.38 -2.40 -21.70
C GLN A 488 -8.44 -1.85 -20.27
N PRO A 489 -8.32 -0.53 -20.10
CA PRO A 489 -8.52 0.09 -18.79
C PRO A 489 -9.92 -0.18 -18.22
N SER A 490 -10.00 -0.38 -16.92
CA SER A 490 -11.25 -0.44 -16.17
C SER A 490 -11.67 0.96 -15.75
N TYR A 491 -12.96 1.27 -15.88
CA TYR A 491 -13.53 2.56 -15.47
C TYR A 491 -14.53 2.35 -14.34
N SER A 492 -14.51 3.22 -13.35
CA SER A 492 -15.43 3.12 -12.22
C SER A 492 -16.10 4.44 -11.87
N ASP A 493 -17.41 4.39 -11.63
CA ASP A 493 -18.19 5.46 -11.02
C ASP A 493 -18.29 5.20 -9.52
N ASN A 494 -17.90 6.18 -8.70
CA ASN A 494 -17.81 6.06 -7.25
C ASN A 494 -18.66 7.13 -6.59
N ILE A 495 -19.59 6.74 -5.71
CA ILE A 495 -20.33 7.62 -4.82
C ILE A 495 -19.88 7.29 -3.40
N SER A 496 -19.47 8.31 -2.64
CA SER A 496 -18.97 8.15 -1.27
C SER A 496 -19.69 9.09 -0.33
N LEU A 497 -20.14 8.55 0.81
CA LEU A 497 -20.72 9.28 1.92
C LEU A 497 -19.82 9.11 3.14
N ASN A 498 -19.30 10.23 3.67
CA ASN A 498 -18.55 10.26 4.92
C ASN A 498 -19.35 11.04 5.96
N LEU A 499 -19.49 10.48 7.16
CA LEU A 499 -20.17 11.10 8.29
C LEU A 499 -19.24 11.13 9.50
N ARG A 500 -19.29 12.21 10.27
CA ARG A 500 -18.60 12.32 11.55
C ARG A 500 -19.52 12.91 12.61
N TYR A 501 -19.84 12.10 13.60
CA TYR A 501 -20.61 12.52 14.77
C TYR A 501 -19.83 12.20 16.05
N ARG A 502 -19.39 13.22 16.77
CA ARG A 502 -18.59 13.04 18.00
C ARG A 502 -17.45 12.03 17.80
N TRP A 503 -17.54 10.84 18.38
CA TRP A 503 -16.58 9.76 18.36
C TRP A 503 -16.87 8.66 17.32
N LEU A 504 -17.94 8.80 16.53
CA LEU A 504 -18.31 7.88 15.47
C LEU A 504 -17.96 8.49 14.10
N ALA A 505 -17.23 7.74 13.28
CA ALA A 505 -17.03 8.02 11.88
C ALA A 505 -17.66 6.88 11.05
N LEU A 506 -18.43 7.24 10.02
CA LEU A 506 -19.01 6.30 9.06
C LEU A 506 -18.53 6.68 7.66
N THR A 507 -18.12 5.66 6.90
CA THR A 507 -17.84 5.78 5.48
C THR A 507 -18.67 4.74 4.73
N ALA A 508 -19.43 5.18 3.72
CA ALA A 508 -20.13 4.31 2.79
C ALA A 508 -19.70 4.64 1.36
N ASN A 509 -19.33 3.62 0.58
CA ASN A 509 -18.92 3.77 -0.81
C ASN A 509 -19.77 2.83 -1.67
N TYR A 510 -20.36 3.35 -2.73
CA TYR A 510 -20.90 2.56 -3.83
C TYR A 510 -19.99 2.76 -5.04
N LYS A 511 -19.56 1.65 -5.64
CA LYS A 511 -18.66 1.64 -6.80
C LYS A 511 -19.23 0.72 -7.87
N LYS A 512 -19.37 1.23 -9.09
CA LYS A 512 -19.73 0.44 -10.28
C LYS A 512 -18.55 0.45 -11.24
N VAL A 513 -18.05 -0.74 -11.61
CA VAL A 513 -16.87 -0.93 -12.47
C VAL A 513 -17.28 -1.55 -13.79
N GLN A 514 -16.82 -0.94 -14.88
CA GLN A 514 -16.90 -1.47 -16.24
C GLN A 514 -15.51 -1.98 -16.66
N ASN A 515 -15.47 -3.03 -17.48
CA ASN A 515 -14.24 -3.68 -17.95
C ASN A 515 -13.32 -4.12 -16.79
N GLN A 516 -13.92 -4.66 -15.70
CA GLN A 516 -13.12 -5.12 -14.55
C GLN A 516 -12.07 -6.13 -15.01
N ILE A 517 -10.81 -5.89 -14.67
CA ILE A 517 -9.71 -6.82 -14.94
C ILE A 517 -9.75 -7.93 -13.91
N ILE A 518 -9.96 -9.16 -14.34
CA ILE A 518 -10.06 -10.37 -13.50
C ILE A 518 -8.96 -11.37 -13.84
N THR A 519 -8.75 -12.32 -12.94
CA THR A 519 -7.83 -13.44 -13.20
C THR A 519 -8.56 -14.52 -13.98
N SER A 520 -7.98 -14.96 -15.08
CA SER A 520 -8.53 -16.00 -15.96
C SER A 520 -7.56 -17.17 -16.12
N TYR A 521 -8.12 -18.36 -16.24
CA TYR A 521 -7.42 -19.58 -16.61
C TYR A 521 -7.93 -20.07 -17.96
N THR A 522 -7.04 -20.14 -18.94
CA THR A 522 -7.28 -20.68 -20.28
C THR A 522 -6.28 -21.81 -20.54
N TYR A 523 -6.11 -22.21 -21.76
CA TYR A 523 -5.13 -23.22 -22.16
C TYR A 523 -4.07 -22.58 -23.07
N TYR A 524 -2.84 -23.02 -22.90
CA TYR A 524 -1.70 -22.62 -23.73
C TYR A 524 -1.60 -23.45 -25.00
N ASP A 525 -1.87 -24.75 -24.86
CA ASP A 525 -1.77 -25.74 -25.93
C ASP A 525 -3.15 -26.21 -26.44
N ASP A 526 -3.19 -26.67 -27.68
CA ASP A 526 -4.43 -27.18 -28.32
C ASP A 526 -4.91 -28.48 -27.64
N ALA A 527 -3.99 -29.28 -27.12
CA ALA A 527 -4.30 -30.50 -26.35
C ALA A 527 -4.93 -30.22 -24.99
N LYS A 528 -4.95 -28.93 -24.54
CA LYS A 528 -5.50 -28.47 -23.25
C LYS A 528 -4.84 -29.13 -22.02
N THR A 529 -3.56 -29.48 -22.14
CA THR A 529 -2.75 -30.08 -21.07
C THR A 529 -2.03 -29.04 -20.24
N ILE A 530 -1.70 -27.90 -20.84
CA ILE A 530 -1.00 -26.79 -20.17
C ILE A 530 -1.98 -25.64 -19.95
N ALA A 531 -2.26 -25.33 -18.71
CA ALA A 531 -3.08 -24.17 -18.34
C ALA A 531 -2.28 -22.87 -18.49
N LEU A 532 -2.96 -21.80 -18.87
CA LEU A 532 -2.41 -20.45 -18.97
C LEU A 532 -3.14 -19.51 -18.02
N LEU A 533 -2.42 -19.02 -17.02
CA LEU A 533 -2.89 -17.99 -16.11
C LEU A 533 -2.65 -16.61 -16.73
N LYS A 534 -3.70 -15.84 -16.96
CA LYS A 534 -3.62 -14.47 -17.49
C LYS A 534 -4.66 -13.53 -16.89
N LYS A 535 -4.61 -12.28 -17.25
CA LYS A 535 -5.64 -11.29 -16.93
C LYS A 535 -6.58 -11.09 -18.12
N GLU A 536 -7.86 -10.86 -17.85
CA GLU A 536 -8.87 -10.56 -18.86
C GLU A 536 -9.83 -9.49 -18.38
N ASN A 537 -10.43 -8.73 -19.30
CA ASN A 537 -11.52 -7.83 -18.96
C ASN A 537 -12.82 -8.63 -18.84
N SER A 538 -13.51 -8.46 -17.72
CA SER A 538 -14.82 -9.06 -17.52
C SER A 538 -15.87 -8.46 -18.45
N ARG A 539 -16.72 -9.30 -19.03
CA ARG A 539 -17.88 -8.87 -19.82
C ARG A 539 -18.95 -8.22 -18.96
N ASN A 540 -19.08 -8.67 -17.71
CA ASN A 540 -20.07 -8.17 -16.78
C ASN A 540 -19.52 -7.02 -15.92
N SER A 541 -20.33 -6.01 -15.68
CA SER A 541 -19.97 -4.95 -14.73
C SER A 541 -20.03 -5.46 -13.31
N LEU A 542 -19.11 -4.99 -12.47
CA LEU A 542 -19.03 -5.31 -11.05
C LEU A 542 -19.51 -4.11 -10.25
N SER A 543 -20.48 -4.31 -9.36
CA SER A 543 -20.89 -3.29 -8.39
C SER A 543 -20.52 -3.70 -6.97
N ASN A 544 -20.03 -2.73 -6.18
CA ASN A 544 -19.66 -2.93 -4.79
C ASN A 544 -20.33 -1.90 -3.89
N LEU A 545 -20.88 -2.35 -2.77
CA LEU A 545 -21.28 -1.52 -1.64
C LEU A 545 -20.37 -1.82 -0.46
N GLN A 546 -19.74 -0.78 0.09
CA GLN A 546 -18.77 -0.90 1.17
C GLN A 546 -19.13 0.08 2.27
N ILE A 547 -19.35 -0.41 3.47
CA ILE A 547 -19.72 0.41 4.64
C ILE A 547 -18.76 0.09 5.77
N MET A 548 -18.18 1.12 6.39
CA MET A 548 -17.32 0.99 7.58
C MET A 548 -17.71 2.00 8.64
N ALA A 549 -17.94 1.53 9.85
CA ALA A 549 -18.11 2.35 11.04
C ALA A 549 -16.84 2.27 11.89
N SER A 550 -16.33 3.41 12.35
CA SER A 550 -15.17 3.52 13.24
C SER A 550 -15.57 4.27 14.51
N PHE A 551 -15.35 3.64 15.65
CA PHE A 551 -15.65 4.13 16.98
C PHE A 551 -14.36 4.50 17.69
N MET A 552 -14.21 5.79 18.09
CA MET A 552 -13.01 6.36 18.69
C MET A 552 -13.42 7.26 19.88
N PRO A 553 -13.75 6.67 21.05
CA PRO A 553 -14.35 7.39 22.17
C PRO A 553 -13.37 8.36 22.87
N GLY A 554 -12.07 8.27 22.59
CA GLY A 554 -11.05 8.97 23.32
C GLY A 554 -10.49 8.12 24.45
N PHE A 555 -9.92 8.77 25.48
CA PHE A 555 -9.41 8.06 26.64
C PHE A 555 -10.53 7.51 27.51
N LEU A 556 -10.45 6.23 27.79
CA LEU A 556 -11.14 5.59 28.90
C LEU A 556 -10.14 5.41 30.05
N TRP A 557 -10.53 5.73 31.26
CA TRP A 557 -9.70 5.60 32.48
C TRP A 557 -8.32 6.28 32.44
N LYS A 558 -8.16 7.36 31.64
CA LYS A 558 -6.91 8.15 31.50
C LYS A 558 -5.69 7.40 30.94
N CYS A 559 -5.71 6.07 30.87
CA CYS A 559 -4.59 5.20 30.43
C CYS A 559 -4.92 4.33 29.22
N TYR A 560 -6.18 4.13 28.88
CA TYR A 560 -6.64 3.23 27.83
C TYR A 560 -7.36 3.97 26.70
N TYR A 561 -6.95 3.71 25.46
CA TYR A 561 -7.51 4.31 24.27
C TYR A 561 -7.88 3.23 23.26
N PRO A 562 -9.16 2.84 23.15
CA PRO A 562 -9.64 1.88 22.17
C PRO A 562 -10.03 2.55 20.86
N VAL A 563 -9.83 1.84 19.75
CA VAL A 563 -10.36 2.16 18.41
C VAL A 563 -10.96 0.89 17.83
N LEU A 564 -12.27 0.86 17.67
CA LEU A 564 -13.00 -0.23 17.05
C LEU A 564 -13.46 0.19 15.66
N ALA A 565 -13.20 -0.62 14.64
CA ALA A 565 -13.75 -0.43 13.30
C ALA A 565 -14.35 -1.74 12.78
N CYS A 566 -15.56 -1.64 12.25
CA CYS A 566 -16.28 -2.75 11.62
C CYS A 566 -16.70 -2.32 10.23
N GLY A 567 -16.42 -3.15 9.23
CA GLY A 567 -16.74 -2.87 7.84
C GLY A 567 -17.33 -4.09 7.13
N VAL A 568 -18.15 -3.84 6.12
CA VAL A 568 -18.73 -4.84 5.22
C VAL A 568 -18.46 -4.43 3.79
N VAL A 569 -18.00 -5.37 2.97
CA VAL A 569 -17.87 -5.23 1.52
C VAL A 569 -18.80 -6.24 0.88
N SER A 570 -19.87 -5.75 0.24
CA SER A 570 -20.78 -6.56 -0.55
C SER A 570 -20.58 -6.25 -2.02
N GLN A 571 -20.32 -7.26 -2.82
CA GLN A 571 -20.29 -7.12 -4.27
C GLN A 571 -21.54 -7.75 -4.91
N PHE A 572 -21.92 -7.21 -6.07
CA PHE A 572 -22.98 -7.73 -6.92
C PHE A 572 -22.33 -8.09 -8.26
N TYR A 573 -21.94 -9.35 -8.40
CA TYR A 573 -21.17 -9.79 -9.54
C TYR A 573 -21.58 -11.20 -10.00
N LYS A 574 -21.65 -11.39 -11.32
CA LYS A 574 -22.01 -12.65 -11.96
C LYS A 574 -20.91 -13.03 -12.94
N ILE A 575 -20.57 -14.29 -12.96
CA ILE A 575 -19.59 -14.87 -13.88
C ILE A 575 -20.17 -16.10 -14.58
N ASP A 576 -19.68 -16.38 -15.78
CA ASP A 576 -19.94 -17.66 -16.44
C ASP A 576 -19.01 -18.71 -15.84
N TYR A 577 -19.58 -19.78 -15.29
CA TYR A 577 -18.82 -20.85 -14.66
C TYR A 577 -19.50 -22.19 -14.94
N ARG A 578 -18.77 -23.11 -15.58
CA ARG A 578 -19.25 -24.44 -16.02
C ARG A 578 -20.54 -24.37 -16.83
N GLY A 579 -20.62 -23.43 -17.78
CA GLY A 579 -21.79 -23.22 -18.63
C GLY A 579 -23.01 -22.61 -17.94
N ASN A 580 -22.92 -22.26 -16.66
CA ASN A 580 -23.99 -21.65 -15.87
C ASN A 580 -23.57 -20.29 -15.32
N ILE A 581 -24.54 -19.44 -15.00
CA ILE A 581 -24.30 -18.17 -14.31
C ILE A 581 -24.08 -18.45 -12.82
N LYS A 582 -22.87 -18.11 -12.32
CA LYS A 582 -22.52 -18.18 -10.91
C LYS A 582 -22.55 -16.80 -10.29
N HIS A 583 -23.28 -16.65 -9.19
CA HIS A 583 -23.23 -15.46 -8.35
C HIS A 583 -22.01 -15.53 -7.42
N VAL A 584 -21.21 -14.48 -7.40
CA VAL A 584 -20.05 -14.31 -6.52
C VAL A 584 -20.24 -13.07 -5.66
N ASP A 585 -21.16 -13.16 -4.71
CA ASP A 585 -21.74 -12.05 -3.95
C ASP A 585 -21.67 -12.22 -2.41
N ASN A 586 -21.01 -13.28 -1.90
CA ASN A 586 -20.83 -13.46 -0.47
C ASN A 586 -20.04 -12.27 0.14
N PRO A 587 -20.60 -11.55 1.13
CA PRO A 587 -19.95 -10.37 1.69
C PRO A 587 -18.68 -10.69 2.48
N LEU A 588 -17.74 -9.75 2.47
CA LEU A 588 -16.56 -9.74 3.34
C LEU A 588 -16.83 -8.82 4.53
N VAL A 589 -16.67 -9.34 5.74
CA VAL A 589 -16.70 -8.56 6.98
C VAL A 589 -15.27 -8.32 7.45
N VAL A 590 -14.97 -7.10 7.85
CA VAL A 590 -13.67 -6.71 8.40
C VAL A 590 -13.87 -6.13 9.78
N VAL A 591 -13.13 -6.64 10.77
CA VAL A 591 -13.15 -6.13 12.15
C VAL A 591 -11.73 -5.75 12.54
N LYS A 592 -11.55 -4.57 13.11
CA LYS A 592 -10.33 -4.12 13.73
C LYS A 592 -10.61 -3.62 15.13
N PHE A 593 -9.79 -4.03 16.06
CA PHE A 593 -9.83 -3.55 17.42
C PHE A 593 -8.41 -3.22 17.88
N ASN A 594 -8.09 -1.94 17.82
CA ASN A 594 -6.79 -1.43 18.20
C ASN A 594 -6.88 -0.81 19.60
N ASN A 595 -5.97 -1.20 20.46
CA ASN A 595 -5.95 -0.80 21.87
C ASN A 595 -4.61 -0.19 22.22
N ILE A 596 -4.61 1.01 22.78
CA ILE A 596 -3.43 1.71 23.26
C ILE A 596 -3.51 1.82 24.77
N PHE A 597 -2.46 1.39 25.44
CA PHE A 597 -2.28 1.53 26.88
C PHE A 597 -1.09 2.44 27.14
N LYS A 598 -1.34 3.51 27.88
CA LYS A 598 -0.31 4.46 28.33
C LYS A 598 -0.01 4.21 29.80
N PHE A 599 1.21 3.84 30.10
CA PHE A 599 1.70 3.64 31.45
C PHE A 599 2.54 4.81 31.94
N HIS A 600 2.88 4.77 33.22
CA HIS A 600 3.82 5.70 33.84
C HIS A 600 5.20 5.61 33.17
N ASN A 601 6.07 6.59 33.36
CA ASN A 601 7.46 6.59 32.86
C ASN A 601 7.60 6.43 31.32
N ASN A 602 6.61 6.95 30.53
CA ASN A 602 6.63 6.95 29.07
C ASN A 602 6.63 5.56 28.41
N TYR A 603 6.14 4.52 29.10
CA TYR A 603 5.84 3.25 28.45
C TYR A 603 4.52 3.34 27.71
N MET A 604 4.48 2.74 26.52
CA MET A 604 3.28 2.58 25.72
C MET A 604 3.20 1.15 25.20
N ALA A 605 2.07 0.49 25.46
CA ALA A 605 1.77 -0.81 24.87
C ALA A 605 0.60 -0.69 23.89
N THR A 606 0.63 -1.55 22.86
CA THR A 606 -0.51 -1.71 21.95
C THR A 606 -0.89 -3.16 21.82
N VAL A 607 -2.19 -3.43 21.73
CA VAL A 607 -2.77 -4.74 21.40
C VAL A 607 -3.71 -4.52 20.24
N ASN A 608 -3.36 -5.04 19.05
CA ASN A 608 -4.10 -4.82 17.82
C ASN A 608 -4.64 -6.16 17.32
N TYR A 609 -5.95 -6.26 17.20
CA TYR A 609 -6.66 -7.36 16.57
C TYR A 609 -7.18 -6.93 15.21
N SER A 610 -6.97 -7.75 14.20
CA SER A 610 -7.59 -7.60 12.89
C SER A 610 -8.11 -8.95 12.40
N TRP A 611 -9.32 -8.93 11.82
CA TRP A 611 -9.95 -10.12 11.27
C TRP A 611 -10.78 -9.76 10.03
N ARG A 612 -10.76 -10.65 9.05
CA ARG A 612 -11.59 -10.63 7.87
C ARG A 612 -12.29 -11.98 7.71
N SER A 613 -13.60 -11.97 7.46
CA SER A 613 -14.37 -13.19 7.17
C SER A 613 -13.96 -13.80 5.83
N ALA A 614 -14.41 -15.02 5.57
CA ALA A 614 -14.53 -15.52 4.22
C ALA A 614 -15.58 -14.72 3.45
N GLY A 615 -15.43 -14.64 2.11
CA GLY A 615 -16.36 -13.94 1.22
C GLY A 615 -15.79 -13.82 -0.19
N ASN A 616 -16.38 -12.99 -1.04
CA ASN A 616 -15.98 -12.84 -2.43
C ASN A 616 -15.34 -11.47 -2.72
N SER A 617 -14.34 -11.48 -3.59
CA SER A 617 -13.74 -10.31 -4.22
C SER A 617 -13.51 -10.62 -5.70
N GLU A 618 -14.18 -9.91 -6.57
CA GLU A 618 -14.20 -10.21 -8.01
C GLU A 618 -14.65 -11.66 -8.26
N ASN A 619 -13.93 -12.43 -9.08
CA ASN A 619 -14.19 -13.85 -9.31
C ASN A 619 -13.48 -14.79 -8.32
N ILE A 620 -13.06 -14.26 -7.17
CA ILE A 620 -12.26 -14.98 -6.16
C ILE A 620 -13.09 -15.14 -4.88
N LYS A 621 -13.22 -16.38 -4.39
CA LYS A 621 -13.66 -16.68 -3.02
C LYS A 621 -12.44 -16.65 -2.12
N MET A 622 -12.45 -15.81 -1.10
CA MET A 622 -11.38 -15.65 -0.12
C MET A 622 -11.74 -16.37 1.17
N GLY A 623 -10.76 -17.01 1.81
CA GLY A 623 -10.91 -17.58 3.15
C GLY A 623 -10.83 -16.51 4.24
N SER A 624 -11.21 -16.88 5.47
CA SER A 624 -11.05 -16.02 6.64
C SER A 624 -9.59 -15.94 7.09
N VAL A 625 -9.19 -14.77 7.61
CA VAL A 625 -7.86 -14.55 8.18
C VAL A 625 -7.94 -13.57 9.34
N GLY A 626 -7.20 -13.83 10.41
CA GLY A 626 -7.13 -12.94 11.55
C GLY A 626 -5.78 -13.01 12.24
N GLN A 627 -5.42 -11.95 12.96
CA GLN A 627 -4.15 -11.87 13.68
C GLN A 627 -4.25 -10.95 14.89
N ILE A 628 -3.36 -11.19 15.86
CA ILE A 628 -3.14 -10.31 17.01
C ILE A 628 -1.67 -9.91 17.02
N ASN A 629 -1.45 -8.58 17.11
CA ASN A 629 -0.13 -7.99 17.19
C ASN A 629 0.02 -7.24 18.51
N LEU A 630 1.19 -7.38 19.15
CA LEU A 630 1.55 -6.69 20.38
C LEU A 630 2.74 -5.78 20.14
N SER A 631 2.78 -4.65 20.81
CA SER A 631 4.01 -3.86 20.88
C SER A 631 4.18 -3.18 22.24
N LEU A 632 5.43 -2.95 22.61
CA LEU A 632 5.84 -2.17 23.77
C LEU A 632 6.90 -1.17 23.32
N ALA A 633 6.66 0.11 23.56
CA ALA A 633 7.57 1.18 23.19
C ALA A 633 7.93 2.02 24.42
N LYS A 634 9.17 2.53 24.43
CA LYS A 634 9.66 3.43 25.48
C LYS A 634 10.59 4.48 24.88
N ASP A 635 10.37 5.73 25.24
CA ASP A 635 11.37 6.78 25.08
C ASP A 635 12.35 6.73 26.26
N LEU A 636 13.57 6.22 26.03
CA LEU A 636 14.64 6.17 27.04
C LEU A 636 15.17 7.57 27.33
N SER A 637 15.21 8.43 26.31
CA SER A 637 15.58 9.83 26.42
C SER A 637 14.95 10.64 25.28
N LYS A 638 15.23 11.94 25.19
CA LYS A 638 14.84 12.78 24.06
C LYS A 638 15.47 12.32 22.74
N LYS A 639 16.61 11.58 22.81
CA LYS A 639 17.38 11.11 21.65
C LYS A 639 17.11 9.64 21.30
N TRP A 640 16.85 8.79 22.29
CA TRP A 640 16.71 7.34 22.15
C TRP A 640 15.28 6.86 22.33
N ASN A 641 14.83 6.03 21.40
CA ASN A 641 13.55 5.31 21.50
C ASN A 641 13.77 3.83 21.19
N VAL A 642 13.13 2.96 21.95
CA VAL A 642 13.17 1.51 21.73
C VAL A 642 11.74 1.00 21.64
N LYS A 643 11.48 0.14 20.65
CA LYS A 643 10.19 -0.54 20.47
C LYS A 643 10.42 -2.03 20.27
N LEU A 644 9.71 -2.85 21.03
CA LEU A 644 9.59 -4.29 20.82
C LEU A 644 8.22 -4.55 20.22
N SER A 645 8.14 -5.41 19.19
CA SER A 645 6.88 -5.83 18.60
C SER A 645 6.85 -7.33 18.35
N ALA A 646 5.67 -7.92 18.50
CA ALA A 646 5.38 -9.30 18.19
C ALA A 646 4.14 -9.35 17.29
N ASN A 647 4.33 -9.76 16.05
CA ASN A 647 3.29 -9.83 15.03
C ASN A 647 2.74 -11.25 14.97
N ASP A 648 1.41 -11.38 14.78
CA ASP A 648 0.69 -12.65 14.65
C ASP A 648 1.10 -13.67 15.72
N ILE A 649 0.97 -13.28 17.00
CA ILE A 649 1.46 -14.06 18.14
C ILE A 649 0.92 -15.50 18.18
N PHE A 650 -0.29 -15.72 17.68
CA PHE A 650 -0.94 -17.05 17.62
C PHE A 650 -0.71 -17.78 16.28
N ASN A 651 0.03 -17.17 15.32
CA ASN A 651 0.31 -17.74 14.00
C ASN A 651 -0.95 -18.07 13.19
N THR A 652 -2.01 -17.30 13.37
CA THR A 652 -3.33 -17.51 12.75
C THR A 652 -3.42 -16.96 11.33
N ALA A 653 -2.56 -15.98 10.98
CA ALA A 653 -2.49 -15.40 9.64
C ALA A 653 -1.52 -16.14 8.69
N ARG A 654 -0.91 -17.25 9.17
CA ARG A 654 0.05 -18.04 8.39
C ARG A 654 -0.55 -18.56 7.09
N LYS A 655 -1.81 -19.05 7.14
CA LYS A 655 -2.50 -19.64 5.99
C LYS A 655 -3.54 -18.69 5.45
N ASN A 656 -3.53 -18.50 4.14
CA ASN A 656 -4.54 -17.72 3.41
C ASN A 656 -5.03 -18.55 2.22
N THR A 657 -6.34 -18.70 2.07
CA THR A 657 -6.95 -19.55 1.05
C THR A 657 -7.77 -18.72 0.06
N PHE A 658 -7.71 -19.14 -1.20
CA PHE A 658 -8.42 -18.49 -2.31
C PHE A 658 -8.97 -19.55 -3.23
N THR A 659 -10.17 -19.34 -3.81
CA THR A 659 -10.66 -20.12 -4.95
C THR A 659 -10.98 -19.15 -6.08
N ILE A 660 -10.32 -19.31 -7.22
CA ILE A 660 -10.53 -18.49 -8.42
C ILE A 660 -11.47 -19.28 -9.33
N PHE A 661 -12.56 -18.65 -9.78
CA PHE A 661 -13.49 -19.24 -10.74
C PHE A 661 -13.29 -18.62 -12.12
N SER A 662 -13.08 -19.42 -13.16
CA SER A 662 -12.81 -18.94 -14.53
C SER A 662 -13.29 -19.95 -15.58
N GLY A 663 -14.41 -19.65 -16.26
CA GLY A 663 -14.94 -20.50 -17.32
C GLY A 663 -15.20 -21.92 -16.86
N MET A 664 -14.54 -22.89 -17.48
CA MET A 664 -14.62 -24.31 -17.14
C MET A 664 -13.61 -24.72 -16.04
N ASN A 665 -12.89 -23.76 -15.45
CA ASN A 665 -11.84 -24.02 -14.47
C ASN A 665 -12.16 -23.40 -13.10
N ASP A 666 -11.72 -24.06 -12.04
CA ASP A 666 -11.54 -23.44 -10.75
C ASP A 666 -10.17 -23.81 -10.16
N VAL A 667 -9.59 -22.90 -9.40
CA VAL A 667 -8.29 -23.10 -8.77
C VAL A 667 -8.35 -22.75 -7.30
N TYR A 668 -8.24 -23.75 -6.46
CA TYR A 668 -8.04 -23.57 -5.03
C TYR A 668 -6.57 -23.36 -4.74
N ILE A 669 -6.25 -22.30 -4.00
CA ILE A 669 -4.89 -21.92 -3.62
C ILE A 669 -4.83 -21.77 -2.10
N GLU A 670 -3.97 -22.55 -1.44
CA GLU A 670 -3.58 -22.33 -0.06
C GLU A 670 -2.15 -21.77 -0.06
N LYS A 671 -1.98 -20.53 0.41
CA LYS A 671 -0.66 -19.90 0.61
C LYS A 671 -0.33 -19.92 2.10
N ALA A 672 0.83 -20.43 2.45
CA ALA A 672 1.37 -20.35 3.80
C ALA A 672 2.67 -19.56 3.79
N ALA A 673 2.65 -18.39 4.45
CA ALA A 673 3.80 -17.53 4.62
C ALA A 673 4.05 -17.29 6.11
N SER A 674 5.29 -17.06 6.49
CA SER A 674 5.59 -16.67 7.87
C SER A 674 5.22 -15.22 8.10
N VAL A 675 4.13 -15.02 8.85
CA VAL A 675 3.68 -13.70 9.30
C VAL A 675 4.15 -13.42 10.72
N ARG A 676 4.23 -14.47 11.55
CA ARG A 676 4.68 -14.36 12.94
C ARG A 676 6.13 -13.93 13.01
N ALA A 677 6.34 -12.74 13.62
CA ALA A 677 7.66 -12.14 13.75
C ALA A 677 7.80 -11.43 15.10
N VAL A 678 9.05 -11.40 15.61
CA VAL A 678 9.42 -10.54 16.75
C VAL A 678 10.48 -9.58 16.26
N GLU A 679 10.33 -8.29 16.60
CA GLU A 679 11.19 -7.20 16.15
C GLU A 679 11.64 -6.35 17.33
N CYS A 680 12.90 -5.94 17.32
CA CYS A 680 13.45 -4.88 18.15
C CYS A 680 13.84 -3.72 17.26
N ILE A 681 13.25 -2.56 17.49
CA ILE A 681 13.51 -1.34 16.73
C ILE A 681 14.17 -0.36 17.68
N VAL A 682 15.37 0.11 17.32
CA VAL A 682 16.13 1.11 18.06
C VAL A 682 16.30 2.34 17.19
N ARG A 683 15.99 3.49 17.72
CA ARG A 683 16.17 4.76 17.04
C ARG A 683 17.03 5.69 17.83
N TYR A 684 17.97 6.31 17.15
CA TYR A 684 18.77 7.41 17.69
C TYR A 684 18.62 8.64 16.80
N LYS A 685 18.42 9.80 17.42
CA LYS A 685 18.30 11.08 16.73
C LYS A 685 19.18 12.15 17.36
N PHE A 686 19.77 12.93 16.49
CA PHE A 686 20.55 14.10 16.86
C PHE A 686 20.00 15.32 16.11
N ASN A 687 19.64 16.35 16.85
CA ASN A 687 19.26 17.68 16.38
C ASN A 687 18.23 17.67 15.24
N THR A 688 17.05 17.16 15.41
CA THR A 688 16.04 16.89 14.37
C THR A 688 15.57 18.15 13.62
N VAL A 689 16.21 18.46 12.51
CA VAL A 689 15.71 19.36 11.46
C VAL A 689 15.19 18.47 10.34
N LYS A 690 14.03 18.76 9.78
CA LYS A 690 13.49 18.01 8.62
C LYS A 690 13.63 18.83 7.35
N THR A 691 13.86 18.14 6.23
CA THR A 691 13.93 18.76 4.92
C THR A 691 12.68 19.61 4.62
N LYS A 692 12.92 20.71 3.93
CA LYS A 692 11.86 21.61 3.44
C LYS A 692 11.35 21.23 2.05
N TYR A 693 11.86 20.15 1.46
CA TYR A 693 11.54 19.74 0.10
C TYR A 693 10.02 19.69 -0.15
N LYS A 694 9.55 20.31 -1.24
CA LYS A 694 8.13 20.52 -1.56
C LYS A 694 7.68 19.86 -2.86
N GLY A 695 8.57 19.16 -3.58
CA GLY A 695 8.25 18.49 -4.83
C GLY A 695 7.06 17.54 -4.68
N LYS A 696 6.04 17.67 -5.53
CA LYS A 696 4.82 16.85 -5.47
C LYS A 696 4.89 15.61 -6.32
N GLY A 697 5.89 15.53 -7.21
CA GLY A 697 6.12 14.42 -8.12
C GLY A 697 5.04 14.27 -9.19
N ALA A 698 5.44 14.23 -10.44
CA ALA A 698 4.54 14.20 -11.59
C ALA A 698 4.14 12.78 -12.02
N GLY A 699 5.06 11.80 -11.90
CA GLY A 699 4.93 10.49 -12.55
C GLY A 699 4.67 9.29 -11.64
N LYS A 700 4.38 9.46 -10.33
CA LYS A 700 4.32 8.36 -9.35
C LYS A 700 3.43 7.19 -9.77
N LYS A 701 2.23 7.46 -10.29
CA LYS A 701 1.27 6.41 -10.65
C LYS A 701 1.70 5.62 -11.89
N GLU A 702 2.36 6.28 -12.83
CA GLU A 702 2.90 5.60 -13.99
C GLU A 702 4.16 4.80 -13.63
N MET A 703 4.98 5.32 -12.69
CA MET A 703 6.11 4.54 -12.13
C MET A 703 5.65 3.25 -11.45
N ASP A 704 4.54 3.30 -10.72
CA ASP A 704 3.98 2.11 -10.03
C ASP A 704 3.49 1.04 -11.02
N ARG A 705 3.30 1.38 -12.31
CA ARG A 705 2.89 0.45 -13.40
C ARG A 705 4.08 -0.20 -14.11
N LEU A 706 5.25 0.46 -14.12
CA LEU A 706 6.49 0.02 -14.76
C LEU A 706 7.22 -1.04 -13.92
#